data_26305ca7fa40c35d668c10de0422b435
#
_entry.id   26305ca7fa40c35d668c10de0422b435
#
_cell.length_a   1.000
_cell.length_b   1.000
_cell.length_c   1.000
_cell.angle_alpha   90.00
_cell.angle_beta   90.00
_cell.angle_gamma   90.00
#
_symmetry.space_group_name_H-M   'P 1'
#
loop_
_entity.id
_entity.type
_entity.pdbx_description
1 polymer ?
#
loop_
_entity_poly.entity_id
_entity_poly.type
_entity_poly.pdbx_seq_one_letter_code
_entity_poly.pdbx_strand_id
1 'polypeptide(L)'
;MAITLRRLVVYSHDGEIRSISFKAGGLSIITGESKTGKSALIHIIDYCLGSGECHVPQGVIRRKVAWYGVVLSDGNQFLFIGRRNPIEGKATSSEIDVRFQDTEDVPALEELSQNTTIDSLKLTLSRYVGLPENLFVPPEGYLRPPLEANFSHSRIYCFQDQSLIDNKNQLFFNQQDSFVAQAIRDTLPFFAGAVSETELQDQLELNQLRRDLRVLERQLEAAISWEEMSFGRANSLLAEARQVGLLALEARPTTPQQAFELLSVAGAAAIRDDVTGGERTELDELMIEREALRTEFFDTGQRIDEALLLASSRDAYQSELGEQAARLNALSIMDVDDQGSVVCPLCDSRIPELTETLEVLTAELSDVAARVAALHENNPRLQSYVAELRKHRKDLEVGLSRNQSQINAVVNQQEAVKRLREESLQRSRIQGRITSFLENQSESNEAELRSQVDLLRYRISQLEANLAGDTFEDRLRNAETNIANFMTDYARDLELEHSEGRTRLDFKRLTVVADTPNGAIRLEQMGSGDNWVGCHIITHVALHLWFRIRNRPIPAFLILDQPSKAHYPVSDDQLDQLAVEDDDRKSVVRLFHFLWERATRDGFQIIVVDHADEAEDWFQTSVVERWRGGNKLIPDEWPEG
;
A
#
# COMPACT_ATOMS: atom_id res chain seq x y z
N MET A 1 -22.93 -4.90 -2.73
CA MET A 1 -23.72 -4.79 -3.97
C MET A 1 -23.21 -5.86 -4.93
N ALA A 2 -24.10 -6.51 -5.70
CA ALA A 2 -23.69 -7.64 -6.56
C ALA A 2 -23.45 -7.12 -7.98
N ILE A 3 -22.21 -7.09 -8.44
CA ILE A 3 -21.89 -6.67 -9.81
C ILE A 3 -22.19 -7.81 -10.77
N THR A 4 -23.02 -7.52 -11.76
CA THR A 4 -23.43 -8.47 -12.82
C THR A 4 -22.99 -7.97 -14.19
N LEU A 5 -22.76 -8.90 -15.11
CA LEU A 5 -22.49 -8.61 -16.52
C LEU A 5 -23.82 -8.46 -17.26
N ARG A 6 -24.07 -7.28 -17.84
CA ARG A 6 -25.32 -6.98 -18.53
C ARG A 6 -25.24 -7.21 -20.02
N ARG A 7 -24.14 -6.74 -20.62
CA ARG A 7 -23.94 -6.87 -22.07
C ARG A 7 -22.48 -7.17 -22.40
N LEU A 8 -22.31 -7.92 -23.46
CA LEU A 8 -21.07 -8.00 -24.21
C LEU A 8 -21.31 -7.35 -25.57
N VAL A 9 -20.39 -6.51 -25.99
CA VAL A 9 -20.52 -5.72 -27.22
C VAL A 9 -19.27 -5.88 -28.07
N VAL A 10 -19.43 -6.02 -29.36
CA VAL A 10 -18.35 -5.98 -30.34
C VAL A 10 -18.71 -4.97 -31.42
N TYR A 11 -17.71 -4.20 -31.86
CA TYR A 11 -17.86 -3.16 -32.86
C TYR A 11 -17.08 -3.54 -34.11
N SER A 12 -17.72 -3.44 -35.25
CA SER A 12 -17.05 -3.58 -36.55
C SER A 12 -16.21 -2.33 -36.88
N HIS A 13 -15.41 -2.39 -37.91
CA HIS A 13 -14.61 -1.24 -38.39
C HIS A 13 -15.46 -0.16 -39.05
N ASP A 14 -16.66 -0.47 -39.54
CA ASP A 14 -17.61 0.45 -40.16
C ASP A 14 -18.69 0.99 -39.23
N GLY A 15 -18.61 0.63 -37.92
CA GLY A 15 -19.51 1.17 -36.89
C GLY A 15 -20.72 0.30 -36.57
N GLU A 16 -20.86 -0.89 -37.19
CA GLU A 16 -21.91 -1.82 -36.81
C GLU A 16 -21.63 -2.40 -35.42
N ILE A 17 -22.71 -2.61 -34.65
CA ILE A 17 -22.65 -3.06 -33.26
C ILE A 17 -23.38 -4.40 -33.12
N ARG A 18 -22.67 -5.42 -32.63
CA ARG A 18 -23.27 -6.67 -32.15
C ARG A 18 -23.26 -6.66 -30.62
N SER A 19 -24.46 -6.74 -30.02
CA SER A 19 -24.63 -6.74 -28.58
C SER A 19 -25.34 -8.04 -28.13
N ILE A 20 -24.80 -8.67 -27.11
CA ILE A 20 -25.36 -9.85 -26.44
C ILE A 20 -25.78 -9.42 -25.05
N SER A 21 -27.07 -9.59 -24.73
CA SER A 21 -27.62 -9.22 -23.42
C SER A 21 -27.72 -10.46 -22.51
N PHE A 22 -27.35 -10.28 -21.25
CA PHE A 22 -27.44 -11.30 -20.21
C PHE A 22 -28.48 -10.92 -19.16
N LYS A 23 -29.11 -11.92 -18.55
CA LYS A 23 -30.00 -11.71 -17.41
C LYS A 23 -29.20 -11.16 -16.23
N ALA A 24 -29.73 -10.23 -15.46
CA ALA A 24 -29.08 -9.66 -14.27
C ALA A 24 -28.84 -10.72 -13.17
N GLY A 25 -29.53 -11.82 -13.21
CA GLY A 25 -29.40 -12.95 -12.30
C GLY A 25 -30.01 -14.20 -12.94
N GLY A 26 -29.77 -15.37 -12.33
CA GLY A 26 -30.19 -16.61 -12.91
C GLY A 26 -29.24 -17.11 -14.01
N LEU A 27 -29.71 -18.10 -14.78
CA LEU A 27 -28.92 -18.74 -15.83
C LEU A 27 -29.15 -18.04 -17.18
N SER A 28 -28.05 -17.77 -17.91
CA SER A 28 -28.04 -17.33 -19.30
C SER A 28 -27.23 -18.32 -20.13
N ILE A 29 -27.83 -18.89 -21.17
CA ILE A 29 -27.20 -19.89 -22.03
C ILE A 29 -27.02 -19.34 -23.44
N ILE A 30 -25.81 -19.46 -23.97
CA ILE A 30 -25.52 -19.29 -25.38
C ILE A 30 -25.24 -20.65 -25.97
N THR A 31 -26.17 -21.14 -26.78
CA THR A 31 -26.02 -22.45 -27.46
C THR A 31 -25.71 -22.27 -28.94
N GLY A 32 -24.97 -23.19 -29.52
CA GLY A 32 -24.70 -23.13 -30.96
C GLY A 32 -23.66 -24.13 -31.47
N GLU A 33 -23.46 -24.08 -32.78
CA GLU A 33 -22.49 -24.91 -33.51
C GLU A 33 -21.03 -24.57 -33.19
N SER A 34 -20.11 -25.47 -33.49
CA SER A 34 -18.66 -25.20 -33.42
C SER A 34 -18.26 -24.05 -34.33
N LYS A 35 -17.16 -23.35 -33.99
CA LYS A 35 -16.60 -22.24 -34.78
C LYS A 35 -17.47 -20.98 -34.90
N THR A 36 -18.49 -20.81 -34.06
CA THR A 36 -19.36 -19.62 -34.06
C THR A 36 -18.84 -18.47 -33.19
N GLY A 37 -17.68 -18.64 -32.51
CA GLY A 37 -17.07 -17.61 -31.67
C GLY A 37 -17.39 -17.72 -30.19
N LYS A 38 -18.06 -18.79 -29.74
CA LYS A 38 -18.50 -18.98 -28.34
C LYS A 38 -17.36 -18.85 -27.33
N SER A 39 -16.28 -19.61 -27.48
CA SER A 39 -15.15 -19.59 -26.52
C SER A 39 -14.38 -18.26 -26.50
N ALA A 40 -14.54 -17.41 -27.52
CA ALA A 40 -13.94 -16.09 -27.51
C ALA A 40 -14.59 -15.14 -26.48
N LEU A 41 -15.82 -15.40 -26.04
CA LEU A 41 -16.56 -14.56 -25.12
C LEU A 41 -15.81 -14.34 -23.80
N ILE A 42 -15.29 -15.40 -23.18
CA ILE A 42 -14.50 -15.31 -21.94
C ILE A 42 -13.29 -14.39 -22.14
N HIS A 43 -12.55 -14.57 -23.23
CA HIS A 43 -11.35 -13.80 -23.52
C HIS A 43 -11.66 -12.32 -23.82
N ILE A 44 -12.79 -12.03 -24.47
CA ILE A 44 -13.25 -10.65 -24.71
C ILE A 44 -13.61 -9.99 -23.38
N ILE A 45 -14.39 -10.67 -22.54
CA ILE A 45 -14.80 -10.15 -21.23
C ILE A 45 -13.56 -9.94 -20.34
N ASP A 46 -12.67 -10.93 -20.25
CA ASP A 46 -11.42 -10.83 -19.48
C ASP A 46 -10.54 -9.66 -19.95
N TYR A 47 -10.47 -9.46 -21.27
CA TYR A 47 -9.71 -8.34 -21.85
C TYR A 47 -10.33 -7.00 -21.44
N CYS A 48 -11.64 -6.82 -21.58
CA CYS A 48 -12.32 -5.60 -21.15
C CYS A 48 -12.22 -5.36 -19.64
N LEU A 49 -12.15 -6.42 -18.84
CA LEU A 49 -11.97 -6.37 -17.38
C LEU A 49 -10.51 -6.17 -16.92
N GLY A 50 -9.64 -5.69 -17.78
CA GLY A 50 -8.32 -5.24 -17.42
C GLY A 50 -7.23 -6.30 -17.47
N SER A 51 -7.38 -7.36 -18.30
CA SER A 51 -6.28 -8.26 -18.61
C SER A 51 -5.11 -7.52 -19.26
N GLY A 52 -3.87 -7.89 -18.91
CA GLY A 52 -2.67 -7.31 -19.50
C GLY A 52 -2.52 -7.61 -20.98
N GLU A 53 -3.01 -8.79 -21.41
CA GLU A 53 -2.92 -9.27 -22.79
C GLU A 53 -4.30 -9.63 -23.33
N CYS A 54 -4.45 -9.51 -24.64
CA CYS A 54 -5.66 -9.91 -25.35
C CYS A 54 -5.54 -11.37 -25.81
N HIS A 55 -6.21 -12.26 -25.10
CA HIS A 55 -6.22 -13.69 -25.44
C HIS A 55 -7.36 -14.09 -26.42
N VAL A 56 -8.06 -13.11 -26.99
CA VAL A 56 -9.04 -13.37 -28.06
C VAL A 56 -8.35 -14.09 -29.21
N PRO A 57 -8.88 -15.23 -29.70
CA PRO A 57 -8.25 -16.01 -30.75
C PRO A 57 -7.95 -15.20 -32.01
N GLN A 58 -6.77 -15.42 -32.58
CA GLN A 58 -6.40 -14.85 -33.87
C GLN A 58 -7.34 -15.34 -34.99
N GLY A 59 -7.60 -14.54 -36.00
CA GLY A 59 -8.44 -14.91 -37.14
C GLY A 59 -9.59 -13.94 -37.36
N VAL A 60 -10.78 -14.43 -37.72
CA VAL A 60 -11.93 -13.61 -38.14
C VAL A 60 -12.31 -12.56 -37.10
N ILE A 61 -12.33 -12.91 -35.81
CA ILE A 61 -12.71 -11.96 -34.75
C ILE A 61 -11.74 -10.78 -34.71
N ARG A 62 -10.44 -11.08 -34.69
CA ARG A 62 -9.39 -10.03 -34.61
C ARG A 62 -9.33 -9.15 -35.86
N ARG A 63 -9.67 -9.67 -37.05
CA ARG A 63 -9.68 -8.87 -38.28
C ARG A 63 -10.91 -8.00 -38.44
N LYS A 64 -12.07 -8.46 -37.96
CA LYS A 64 -13.38 -7.78 -38.21
C LYS A 64 -13.82 -6.86 -37.08
N VAL A 65 -13.21 -6.97 -35.87
CA VAL A 65 -13.61 -6.20 -34.69
C VAL A 65 -12.63 -5.07 -34.43
N ALA A 66 -13.15 -3.85 -34.33
CA ALA A 66 -12.39 -2.66 -33.98
C ALA A 66 -12.28 -2.49 -32.44
N TRP A 67 -13.41 -2.66 -31.73
CA TRP A 67 -13.48 -2.52 -30.28
C TRP A 67 -14.30 -3.65 -29.65
N TYR A 68 -13.88 -4.02 -28.45
CA TYR A 68 -14.63 -4.91 -27.55
C TYR A 68 -15.23 -4.06 -26.43
N GLY A 69 -16.43 -4.40 -25.97
CA GLY A 69 -17.08 -3.70 -24.88
C GLY A 69 -17.84 -4.63 -23.95
N VAL A 70 -17.95 -4.22 -22.69
CA VAL A 70 -18.81 -4.88 -21.68
C VAL A 70 -19.58 -3.80 -20.93
N VAL A 71 -20.80 -4.15 -20.51
CA VAL A 71 -21.61 -3.34 -19.59
C VAL A 71 -21.78 -4.13 -18.31
N LEU A 72 -21.32 -3.59 -17.19
CA LEU A 72 -21.52 -4.09 -15.84
C LEU A 72 -22.63 -3.31 -15.14
N SER A 73 -23.29 -3.90 -14.16
CA SER A 73 -24.22 -3.19 -13.28
C SER A 73 -24.07 -3.64 -11.83
N ASP A 74 -24.10 -2.69 -10.90
CA ASP A 74 -24.19 -2.92 -9.47
C ASP A 74 -25.63 -2.89 -8.94
N GLY A 75 -26.61 -2.72 -9.84
CA GLY A 75 -28.02 -2.56 -9.56
C GLY A 75 -28.50 -1.10 -9.46
N ASN A 76 -27.59 -0.13 -9.30
CA ASN A 76 -27.91 1.30 -9.22
C ASN A 76 -27.49 2.04 -10.49
N GLN A 77 -26.33 1.69 -11.02
CA GLN A 77 -25.77 2.31 -12.22
C GLN A 77 -25.12 1.27 -13.12
N PHE A 78 -24.82 1.68 -14.34
CA PHE A 78 -24.14 0.86 -15.32
C PHE A 78 -22.72 1.39 -15.54
N LEU A 79 -21.78 0.47 -15.75
CA LEU A 79 -20.40 0.76 -16.10
C LEU A 79 -20.11 0.16 -17.48
N PHE A 80 -19.99 1.00 -18.49
CA PHE A 80 -19.49 0.58 -19.79
C PHE A 80 -17.96 0.62 -19.80
N ILE A 81 -17.35 -0.43 -20.34
CA ILE A 81 -15.91 -0.53 -20.54
C ILE A 81 -15.67 -0.98 -21.98
N GLY A 82 -15.14 -0.07 -22.79
CA GLY A 82 -14.69 -0.34 -24.15
C GLY A 82 -13.18 -0.50 -24.20
N ARG A 83 -12.68 -1.45 -24.97
CA ARG A 83 -11.25 -1.63 -25.19
C ARG A 83 -10.96 -1.95 -26.64
N ARG A 84 -10.03 -1.18 -27.24
CA ARG A 84 -9.68 -1.36 -28.65
C ARG A 84 -9.01 -2.70 -28.88
N ASN A 85 -9.36 -3.34 -29.99
CA ASN A 85 -8.68 -4.54 -30.46
C ASN A 85 -7.20 -4.21 -30.76
N PRO A 86 -6.23 -4.98 -30.25
CA PRO A 86 -4.84 -4.71 -30.52
C PRO A 86 -4.51 -4.80 -32.02
N ILE A 87 -3.66 -3.89 -32.48
CA ILE A 87 -3.12 -3.91 -33.85
C ILE A 87 -2.31 -5.20 -34.05
N GLU A 88 -2.28 -5.69 -35.27
CA GLU A 88 -1.54 -6.90 -35.63
C GLU A 88 -0.09 -6.86 -35.13
N GLY A 89 0.33 -7.95 -34.46
CA GLY A 89 1.65 -8.06 -33.83
C GLY A 89 1.76 -7.48 -32.41
N LYS A 90 0.72 -6.79 -31.89
CA LYS A 90 0.68 -6.34 -30.50
C LYS A 90 -0.17 -7.27 -29.62
N ALA A 91 0.30 -7.51 -28.39
CA ALA A 91 -0.42 -8.32 -27.42
C ALA A 91 -1.61 -7.57 -26.78
N THR A 92 -1.59 -6.24 -26.76
CA THR A 92 -2.59 -5.41 -26.07
C THR A 92 -2.74 -4.04 -26.75
N SER A 93 -3.80 -3.30 -26.39
CA SER A 93 -4.01 -1.89 -26.74
C SER A 93 -4.13 -1.06 -25.46
N SER A 94 -3.57 0.14 -25.48
CA SER A 94 -3.73 1.16 -24.42
C SER A 94 -5.05 1.90 -24.49
N GLU A 95 -5.75 1.85 -25.64
CA GLU A 95 -7.00 2.60 -25.85
C GLU A 95 -8.15 1.94 -25.09
N ILE A 96 -8.61 2.61 -24.04
CA ILE A 96 -9.65 2.17 -23.12
C ILE A 96 -10.64 3.31 -22.91
N ASP A 97 -11.94 3.03 -23.10
CA ASP A 97 -13.05 3.95 -22.81
C ASP A 97 -13.86 3.41 -21.63
N VAL A 98 -14.01 4.20 -20.57
CA VAL A 98 -14.77 3.84 -19.37
C VAL A 98 -15.82 4.90 -19.11
N ARG A 99 -17.10 4.49 -18.97
CA ARG A 99 -18.22 5.40 -18.75
C ARG A 99 -19.16 4.87 -17.67
N PHE A 100 -19.42 5.70 -16.66
CA PHE A 100 -20.53 5.48 -15.74
C PHE A 100 -21.78 6.10 -16.34
N GLN A 101 -22.89 5.38 -16.30
CA GLN A 101 -24.14 5.78 -16.92
C GLN A 101 -25.36 5.24 -16.16
N ASP A 102 -26.49 5.93 -16.29
CA ASP A 102 -27.74 5.54 -15.60
C ASP A 102 -28.55 4.52 -16.41
N THR A 103 -28.21 4.33 -17.67
CA THR A 103 -28.91 3.44 -18.60
C THR A 103 -27.97 2.34 -19.13
N GLU A 104 -28.56 1.25 -19.63
CA GLU A 104 -27.81 0.12 -20.23
C GLU A 104 -27.42 0.40 -21.70
N ASP A 105 -27.34 1.67 -22.08
CA ASP A 105 -27.05 2.05 -23.46
C ASP A 105 -25.59 1.76 -23.82
N VAL A 106 -25.38 1.53 -25.11
CA VAL A 106 -24.07 1.23 -25.68
C VAL A 106 -23.66 2.39 -26.57
N PRO A 107 -22.49 3.04 -26.33
CA PRO A 107 -22.05 4.17 -27.16
C PRO A 107 -21.78 3.73 -28.60
N ALA A 108 -21.97 4.64 -29.55
CA ALA A 108 -21.61 4.41 -30.96
C ALA A 108 -20.07 4.35 -31.11
N LEU A 109 -19.58 3.71 -32.19
CA LEU A 109 -18.12 3.57 -32.43
C LEU A 109 -17.39 4.93 -32.44
N GLU A 110 -18.01 5.95 -33.04
CA GLU A 110 -17.44 7.29 -33.18
C GLU A 110 -17.31 8.02 -31.84
N GLU A 111 -18.06 7.60 -30.85
CA GLU A 111 -18.00 8.14 -29.48
C GLU A 111 -16.89 7.53 -28.65
N LEU A 112 -16.35 6.36 -29.08
CA LEU A 112 -15.33 5.64 -28.31
C LEU A 112 -13.99 6.34 -28.47
N SER A 113 -13.39 6.69 -27.35
CA SER A 113 -12.08 7.31 -27.29
C SER A 113 -11.34 6.89 -26.04
N GLN A 114 -10.01 6.95 -26.09
CA GLN A 114 -9.23 6.71 -24.90
C GLN A 114 -9.49 7.80 -23.86
N ASN A 115 -10.05 7.41 -22.70
CA ASN A 115 -10.28 8.31 -21.58
C ASN A 115 -9.64 7.81 -20.27
N THR A 116 -9.00 6.65 -20.27
CA THR A 116 -8.35 6.06 -19.10
C THR A 116 -7.14 5.18 -19.47
N THR A 117 -6.39 4.78 -18.46
CA THR A 117 -5.27 3.83 -18.57
C THR A 117 -5.65 2.48 -17.96
N ILE A 118 -4.86 1.44 -18.23
CA ILE A 118 -5.09 0.09 -17.69
C ILE A 118 -5.04 0.07 -16.15
N ASP A 119 -4.13 0.84 -15.54
CA ASP A 119 -4.00 0.89 -14.08
C ASP A 119 -5.16 1.65 -13.45
N SER A 120 -5.60 2.76 -14.07
CA SER A 120 -6.80 3.49 -13.65
C SER A 120 -8.07 2.64 -13.80
N LEU A 121 -8.18 1.85 -14.88
CA LEU A 121 -9.29 0.90 -15.04
C LEU A 121 -9.30 -0.14 -13.91
N LYS A 122 -8.17 -0.75 -13.59
CA LYS A 122 -8.06 -1.73 -12.49
C LYS A 122 -8.44 -1.11 -11.14
N LEU A 123 -8.02 0.12 -10.88
CA LEU A 123 -8.39 0.85 -9.68
C LEU A 123 -9.90 1.16 -9.65
N THR A 124 -10.46 1.61 -10.78
CA THR A 124 -11.90 1.88 -10.92
C THR A 124 -12.71 0.61 -10.67
N LEU A 125 -12.31 -0.51 -11.26
CA LEU A 125 -12.97 -1.81 -11.06
C LEU A 125 -12.83 -2.30 -9.62
N SER A 126 -11.67 -2.10 -8.97
CA SER A 126 -11.49 -2.43 -7.56
C SER A 126 -12.45 -1.65 -6.66
N ARG A 127 -12.60 -0.35 -6.91
CA ARG A 127 -13.56 0.51 -6.19
C ARG A 127 -15.01 0.12 -6.50
N TYR A 128 -15.30 -0.17 -7.77
CA TYR A 128 -16.64 -0.53 -8.22
C TYR A 128 -17.12 -1.84 -7.59
N VAL A 129 -16.24 -2.84 -7.44
CA VAL A 129 -16.56 -4.10 -6.75
C VAL A 129 -16.57 -3.94 -5.22
N GLY A 130 -16.20 -2.79 -4.70
CA GLY A 130 -16.18 -2.49 -3.27
C GLY A 130 -14.97 -3.11 -2.55
N LEU A 131 -13.83 -3.25 -3.24
CA LEU A 131 -12.57 -3.64 -2.60
C LEU A 131 -12.06 -2.47 -1.74
N PRO A 132 -11.93 -2.65 -0.42
CA PRO A 132 -11.30 -1.68 0.46
C PRO A 132 -9.78 -1.68 0.23
N GLU A 133 -9.12 -0.67 0.76
CA GLU A 133 -7.67 -0.70 0.89
C GLU A 133 -7.27 -1.90 1.76
N ASN A 134 -6.45 -2.77 1.21
CA ASN A 134 -6.01 -4.00 1.88
C ASN A 134 -4.56 -4.28 1.49
N LEU A 135 -3.78 -4.80 2.43
CA LEU A 135 -2.39 -5.16 2.19
C LEU A 135 -2.06 -6.45 2.93
N PHE A 136 -1.90 -7.54 2.19
CA PHE A 136 -1.39 -8.79 2.76
C PHE A 136 0.12 -8.67 2.96
N VAL A 137 0.56 -8.68 4.22
CA VAL A 137 1.97 -8.72 4.59
C VAL A 137 2.34 -10.17 4.88
N PRO A 138 3.28 -10.77 4.13
CA PRO A 138 3.74 -12.12 4.39
C PRO A 138 4.29 -12.27 5.82
N PRO A 139 4.17 -13.45 6.47
CA PRO A 139 4.77 -13.71 7.76
C PRO A 139 6.28 -13.45 7.78
N GLU A 140 6.84 -13.15 8.95
CA GLU A 140 8.28 -12.95 9.13
C GLU A 140 9.08 -14.17 8.62
N GLY A 141 10.10 -13.88 7.81
CA GLY A 141 10.94 -14.91 7.16
C GLY A 141 10.65 -15.14 5.67
N TYR A 142 9.60 -14.56 5.12
CA TYR A 142 9.34 -14.58 3.67
C TYR A 142 9.91 -13.32 3.01
N LEU A 143 10.70 -13.50 1.95
CA LEU A 143 11.33 -12.42 1.17
C LEU A 143 10.40 -11.75 0.14
N ARG A 144 9.10 -12.08 0.18
CA ARG A 144 8.13 -11.57 -0.80
C ARG A 144 7.61 -10.19 -0.39
N PRO A 145 7.39 -9.27 -1.37
CA PRO A 145 6.74 -8.01 -1.08
C PRO A 145 5.30 -8.23 -0.62
N PRO A 146 4.74 -7.30 0.16
CA PRO A 146 3.32 -7.27 0.48
C PRO A 146 2.46 -7.28 -0.79
N LEU A 147 1.34 -8.01 -0.78
CA LEU A 147 0.40 -8.11 -1.88
C LEU A 147 -0.93 -7.47 -1.51
N GLU A 148 -1.38 -6.52 -2.32
CA GLU A 148 -2.72 -5.95 -2.22
C GLU A 148 -3.70 -6.73 -3.09
N ALA A 149 -4.79 -7.24 -2.50
CA ALA A 149 -5.86 -7.83 -3.27
C ALA A 149 -6.57 -6.74 -4.07
N ASN A 150 -6.70 -6.94 -5.38
CA ASN A 150 -7.31 -6.01 -6.31
C ASN A 150 -8.29 -6.74 -7.24
N PHE A 151 -8.94 -6.01 -8.13
CA PHE A 151 -9.91 -6.58 -9.07
C PHE A 151 -9.33 -7.72 -9.94
N SER A 152 -8.04 -7.65 -10.29
CA SER A 152 -7.42 -8.74 -11.08
C SER A 152 -7.40 -10.08 -10.33
N HIS A 153 -7.36 -10.05 -8.99
CA HIS A 153 -7.47 -11.24 -8.16
C HIS A 153 -8.92 -11.71 -8.01
N SER A 154 -9.88 -10.79 -7.88
CA SER A 154 -11.30 -11.14 -7.72
C SER A 154 -11.91 -11.77 -8.97
N ARG A 155 -11.51 -11.31 -10.17
CA ARG A 155 -12.03 -11.85 -11.44
C ARG A 155 -11.61 -13.29 -11.74
N ILE A 156 -10.56 -13.82 -11.10
CA ILE A 156 -10.08 -15.19 -11.27
C ILE A 156 -11.18 -16.21 -10.95
N TYR A 157 -12.08 -15.88 -10.05
CA TYR A 157 -13.18 -16.74 -9.64
C TYR A 157 -14.36 -16.73 -10.62
N CYS A 158 -14.38 -15.82 -11.59
CA CYS A 158 -15.52 -15.61 -12.49
C CYS A 158 -15.46 -16.44 -13.78
N PHE A 159 -14.34 -17.10 -14.07
CA PHE A 159 -14.12 -17.75 -15.37
C PHE A 159 -13.71 -19.20 -15.25
N GLN A 160 -14.35 -20.04 -16.07
CA GLN A 160 -13.98 -21.41 -16.35
C GLN A 160 -13.97 -21.59 -17.86
N ASP A 161 -12.81 -21.42 -18.49
CA ASP A 161 -12.67 -21.59 -19.93
C ASP A 161 -12.65 -23.08 -20.32
N GLN A 162 -12.80 -23.37 -21.62
CA GLN A 162 -12.86 -24.70 -22.17
C GLN A 162 -11.64 -25.57 -21.83
N SER A 163 -10.46 -24.98 -21.64
CA SER A 163 -9.21 -25.68 -21.33
C SER A 163 -9.03 -25.94 -19.84
N LEU A 164 -9.74 -25.18 -19.03
CA LEU A 164 -9.68 -25.25 -17.57
C LEU A 164 -10.76 -26.14 -16.97
N ILE A 165 -11.98 -26.08 -17.50
CA ILE A 165 -13.16 -26.71 -16.88
C ILE A 165 -13.07 -28.25 -16.73
N ASP A 166 -12.26 -28.91 -17.56
CA ASP A 166 -11.96 -30.35 -17.49
C ASP A 166 -10.52 -30.67 -17.06
N ASN A 167 -9.83 -29.67 -16.46
CA ASN A 167 -8.43 -29.80 -16.09
C ASN A 167 -8.27 -30.38 -14.68
N LYS A 168 -7.64 -31.55 -14.56
CA LYS A 168 -7.39 -32.20 -13.27
C LYS A 168 -6.29 -31.58 -12.41
N ASN A 169 -5.42 -30.72 -12.98
CA ASN A 169 -4.26 -30.16 -12.29
C ASN A 169 -4.44 -28.69 -11.89
N GLN A 170 -5.42 -28.01 -12.48
CA GLN A 170 -5.69 -26.59 -12.26
C GLN A 170 -7.17 -26.40 -11.98
N LEU A 171 -7.52 -25.50 -11.09
CA LEU A 171 -8.90 -25.26 -10.66
C LEU A 171 -9.34 -23.82 -10.95
N PHE A 172 -8.39 -22.88 -10.93
CA PHE A 172 -8.66 -21.45 -11.06
C PHE A 172 -8.09 -20.88 -12.37
N PHE A 173 -8.77 -19.87 -12.89
CA PHE A 173 -8.38 -19.20 -14.13
C PHE A 173 -6.93 -18.67 -14.06
N ASN A 174 -6.13 -19.01 -15.08
CA ASN A 174 -4.69 -18.69 -15.16
C ASN A 174 -3.81 -19.27 -14.04
N GLN A 175 -4.26 -20.29 -13.30
CA GLN A 175 -3.49 -20.93 -12.21
C GLN A 175 -2.18 -21.57 -12.69
N GLN A 176 -1.99 -21.85 -14.00
CA GLN A 176 -0.74 -22.36 -14.57
C GLN A 176 0.43 -21.39 -14.37
N ASP A 177 0.18 -20.10 -14.27
CA ASP A 177 1.18 -19.13 -13.88
C ASP A 177 1.45 -19.23 -12.38
N SER A 178 2.70 -19.47 -12.01
CA SER A 178 3.13 -19.62 -10.61
C SER A 178 2.88 -18.35 -9.77
N PHE A 179 2.96 -17.17 -10.38
CA PHE A 179 2.67 -15.89 -9.71
C PHE A 179 1.17 -15.76 -9.43
N VAL A 180 0.32 -16.14 -10.40
CA VAL A 180 -1.13 -16.15 -10.22
C VAL A 180 -1.53 -17.19 -9.17
N ALA A 181 -1.00 -18.40 -9.23
CA ALA A 181 -1.26 -19.44 -8.23
C ALA A 181 -0.86 -18.98 -6.82
N GLN A 182 0.25 -18.27 -6.68
CA GLN A 182 0.66 -17.71 -5.39
C GLN A 182 -0.25 -16.56 -4.95
N ALA A 183 -0.61 -15.66 -5.86
CA ALA A 183 -1.54 -14.57 -5.57
C ALA A 183 -2.92 -15.09 -5.11
N ILE A 184 -3.41 -16.19 -5.71
CA ILE A 184 -4.65 -16.85 -5.25
C ILE A 184 -4.51 -17.32 -3.79
N ARG A 185 -3.40 -18.01 -3.44
CA ARG A 185 -3.16 -18.48 -2.05
C ARG A 185 -3.11 -17.33 -1.06
N ASP A 186 -2.51 -16.23 -1.44
CA ASP A 186 -2.32 -15.06 -0.57
C ASP A 186 -3.64 -14.25 -0.42
N THR A 187 -4.50 -14.22 -1.45
CA THR A 187 -5.72 -13.41 -1.46
C THR A 187 -7.02 -14.20 -1.19
N LEU A 188 -7.04 -15.51 -1.41
CA LEU A 188 -8.23 -16.34 -1.16
C LEU A 188 -8.74 -16.25 0.29
N PRO A 189 -7.90 -16.23 1.35
CA PRO A 189 -8.37 -16.03 2.72
C PRO A 189 -9.08 -14.68 2.92
N PHE A 190 -8.62 -13.62 2.25
CA PHE A 190 -9.29 -12.32 2.26
C PHE A 190 -10.66 -12.41 1.58
N PHE A 191 -10.74 -12.96 0.38
CA PHE A 191 -12.03 -13.14 -0.33
C PHE A 191 -12.97 -14.11 0.40
N ALA A 192 -12.43 -15.13 1.06
CA ALA A 192 -13.21 -16.02 1.91
C ALA A 192 -13.72 -15.36 3.21
N GLY A 193 -13.28 -14.14 3.53
CA GLY A 193 -13.71 -13.41 4.71
C GLY A 193 -13.02 -13.85 6.00
N ALA A 194 -11.88 -14.54 5.90
CA ALA A 194 -11.04 -14.86 7.06
C ALA A 194 -10.27 -13.64 7.58
N VAL A 195 -10.04 -12.64 6.72
CA VAL A 195 -9.46 -11.34 7.07
C VAL A 195 -10.58 -10.32 7.11
N SER A 196 -10.79 -9.69 8.26
CA SER A 196 -11.70 -8.55 8.41
C SER A 196 -11.02 -7.28 7.90
N GLU A 197 -11.76 -6.43 7.21
CA GLU A 197 -11.26 -5.12 6.72
C GLU A 197 -10.84 -4.23 7.89
N THR A 198 -11.62 -4.21 8.96
CA THR A 198 -11.32 -3.47 10.18
C THR A 198 -10.10 -4.04 10.90
N GLU A 199 -9.94 -5.35 10.96
CA GLU A 199 -8.80 -5.99 11.62
C GLU A 199 -7.47 -5.76 10.89
N LEU A 200 -7.47 -5.70 9.56
CA LEU A 200 -6.25 -5.38 8.83
C LEU A 200 -5.82 -3.94 9.13
N GLN A 201 -6.76 -3.00 9.16
CA GLN A 201 -6.51 -1.62 9.55
C GLN A 201 -6.08 -1.54 11.01
N ASP A 202 -6.79 -2.21 11.92
CA ASP A 202 -6.46 -2.28 13.35
C ASP A 202 -5.07 -2.90 13.57
N GLN A 203 -4.69 -3.91 12.79
CA GLN A 203 -3.39 -4.56 12.89
C GLN A 203 -2.25 -3.70 12.32
N LEU A 204 -2.51 -2.94 11.25
CA LEU A 204 -1.57 -1.93 10.73
C LEU A 204 -1.41 -0.78 11.72
N GLU A 205 -2.50 -0.26 12.27
CA GLU A 205 -2.49 0.77 13.32
C GLU A 205 -1.74 0.26 14.56
N LEU A 206 -2.03 -0.95 15.03
CA LEU A 206 -1.35 -1.58 16.16
C LEU A 206 0.15 -1.69 15.95
N ASN A 207 0.60 -2.13 14.77
CA ASN A 207 2.01 -2.23 14.44
C ASN A 207 2.70 -0.86 14.35
N GLN A 208 1.98 0.16 13.89
CA GLN A 208 2.48 1.54 13.89
C GLN A 208 2.60 2.08 15.30
N LEU A 209 1.53 1.98 16.10
CA LEU A 209 1.52 2.44 17.49
C LEU A 209 2.58 1.75 18.35
N ARG A 210 2.85 0.45 18.14
CA ARG A 210 3.94 -0.27 18.82
C ARG A 210 5.32 0.26 18.44
N ARG A 211 5.52 0.71 17.20
CA ARG A 211 6.77 1.36 16.78
C ARG A 211 6.92 2.72 17.44
N ASP A 212 5.88 3.52 17.42
CA ASP A 212 5.85 4.86 18.01
C ASP A 212 6.04 4.78 19.53
N LEU A 213 5.41 3.81 20.19
CA LEU A 213 5.61 3.54 21.62
C LEU A 213 7.07 3.26 21.96
N ARG A 214 7.76 2.40 21.19
CA ARG A 214 9.19 2.10 21.42
C ARG A 214 10.07 3.34 21.28
N VAL A 215 9.73 4.24 20.38
CA VAL A 215 10.46 5.50 20.21
C VAL A 215 10.24 6.40 21.41
N LEU A 216 8.99 6.59 21.84
CA LEU A 216 8.64 7.40 22.99
C LEU A 216 9.16 6.84 24.31
N GLU A 217 9.14 5.51 24.49
CA GLU A 217 9.73 4.85 25.67
C GLU A 217 11.22 5.12 25.78
N ARG A 218 11.97 5.07 24.66
CA ARG A 218 13.39 5.43 24.65
C ARG A 218 13.62 6.90 24.97
N GLN A 219 12.77 7.79 24.47
CA GLN A 219 12.85 9.21 24.79
C GLN A 219 12.54 9.47 26.26
N LEU A 220 11.55 8.78 26.82
CA LEU A 220 11.20 8.85 28.24
C LEU A 220 12.35 8.31 29.13
N GLU A 221 12.94 7.14 28.78
CA GLU A 221 14.12 6.61 29.49
C GLU A 221 15.30 7.60 29.45
N ALA A 222 15.53 8.21 28.29
CA ALA A 222 16.58 9.22 28.16
C ALA A 222 16.29 10.45 29.02
N ALA A 223 15.02 10.92 29.07
CA ALA A 223 14.60 12.06 29.89
C ALA A 223 14.74 11.75 31.38
N ILE A 224 14.29 10.58 31.84
CA ILE A 224 14.45 10.13 33.23
C ILE A 224 15.93 10.03 33.61
N SER A 225 16.74 9.37 32.77
CA SER A 225 18.18 9.23 33.03
C SER A 225 18.89 10.59 33.07
N TRP A 226 18.48 11.53 32.21
CA TRP A 226 19.00 12.88 32.21
C TRP A 226 18.59 13.66 33.48
N GLU A 227 17.35 13.50 33.94
CA GLU A 227 16.84 14.12 35.17
C GLU A 227 17.60 13.59 36.41
N GLU A 228 17.81 12.27 36.50
CA GLU A 228 18.59 11.64 37.58
C GLU A 228 20.04 12.13 37.58
N MET A 229 20.70 12.18 36.41
CA MET A 229 22.07 12.71 36.29
C MET A 229 22.12 14.21 36.62
N SER A 230 21.14 14.98 36.20
CA SER A 230 21.06 16.42 36.48
C SER A 230 20.84 16.65 37.97
N PHE A 231 19.99 15.87 38.64
CA PHE A 231 19.80 15.92 40.09
C PHE A 231 21.08 15.57 40.87
N GLY A 232 21.77 14.50 40.42
CA GLY A 232 23.07 14.11 40.99
C GLY A 232 24.11 15.24 40.86
N ARG A 233 24.18 15.92 39.71
CA ARG A 233 25.08 17.03 39.45
C ARG A 233 24.69 18.29 40.22
N ALA A 234 23.38 18.56 40.35
CA ALA A 234 22.86 19.64 41.19
C ALA A 234 23.23 19.45 42.65
N ASN A 235 23.10 18.24 43.20
CA ASN A 235 23.50 17.93 44.57
C ASN A 235 25.01 18.09 44.80
N SER A 236 25.85 17.76 43.81
CA SER A 236 27.28 17.99 43.87
C SER A 236 27.61 19.49 43.93
N LEU A 237 26.98 20.27 43.04
CA LEU A 237 27.16 21.76 43.04
C LEU A 237 26.66 22.42 44.34
N LEU A 238 25.55 21.92 44.91
CA LEU A 238 25.05 22.37 46.19
C LEU A 238 26.03 22.04 47.35
N ALA A 239 26.69 20.90 47.31
CA ALA A 239 27.73 20.54 48.28
C ALA A 239 28.92 21.49 48.18
N GLU A 240 29.39 21.79 46.96
CA GLU A 240 30.45 22.76 46.71
C GLU A 240 30.06 24.19 47.13
N ALA A 241 28.81 24.60 46.83
CA ALA A 241 28.29 25.92 47.24
C ALA A 241 28.23 26.10 48.77
N ARG A 242 27.91 25.02 49.51
CA ARG A 242 27.94 25.02 50.97
C ARG A 242 29.38 25.13 51.51
N GLN A 243 30.30 24.43 50.88
CA GLN A 243 31.70 24.43 51.32
C GLN A 243 32.33 25.84 51.21
N VAL A 244 31.92 26.63 50.24
CA VAL A 244 32.41 28.01 50.06
C VAL A 244 31.50 29.07 50.71
N GLY A 245 30.46 28.65 51.43
CA GLY A 245 29.58 29.56 52.19
C GLY A 245 28.60 30.36 51.34
N LEU A 246 28.27 29.89 50.13
CA LEU A 246 27.20 30.46 49.29
C LEU A 246 25.80 30.04 49.72
N LEU A 247 25.71 28.95 50.52
CA LEU A 247 24.46 28.40 51.07
C LEU A 247 24.63 28.00 52.52
N ALA A 248 23.54 28.02 53.31
CA ALA A 248 23.51 27.52 54.69
C ALA A 248 23.70 25.98 54.72
N LEU A 249 24.39 25.48 55.74
CA LEU A 249 24.76 24.05 55.87
C LEU A 249 23.58 23.08 56.02
N GLU A 250 22.38 23.55 56.37
CA GLU A 250 21.22 22.74 56.71
C GLU A 250 20.28 22.43 55.53
N ALA A 251 20.42 23.12 54.41
CA ALA A 251 19.54 22.99 53.24
C ALA A 251 19.82 21.70 52.48
N ARG A 252 19.03 20.64 52.68
CA ARG A 252 19.13 19.37 51.92
C ARG A 252 17.91 19.22 51.02
N PRO A 253 18.02 19.30 49.69
CA PRO A 253 16.90 19.09 48.80
C PRO A 253 16.53 17.62 48.77
N THR A 254 15.23 17.31 48.74
CA THR A 254 14.67 15.98 48.56
C THR A 254 14.11 15.77 47.16
N THR A 255 13.93 16.85 46.40
CA THR A 255 13.42 16.83 45.02
C THR A 255 14.34 17.62 44.08
N PRO A 256 14.39 17.28 42.77
CA PRO A 256 15.13 18.04 41.77
C PRO A 256 14.77 19.54 41.79
N GLN A 257 13.49 19.87 41.89
CA GLN A 257 12.99 21.23 41.90
C GLN A 257 13.55 22.04 43.07
N GLN A 258 13.57 21.47 44.27
CA GLN A 258 14.18 22.11 45.43
C GLN A 258 15.70 22.31 45.24
N ALA A 259 16.38 21.38 44.59
CA ALA A 259 17.80 21.53 44.29
C ALA A 259 18.07 22.69 43.34
N PHE A 260 17.24 22.85 42.33
CA PHE A 260 17.35 23.96 41.38
C PHE A 260 17.04 25.33 42.01
N GLU A 261 16.01 25.42 42.84
CA GLU A 261 15.72 26.64 43.60
C GLU A 261 16.88 27.05 44.51
N LEU A 262 17.49 26.10 45.21
CA LEU A 262 18.67 26.35 46.04
C LEU A 262 19.89 26.77 45.22
N LEU A 263 20.09 26.14 44.05
CA LEU A 263 21.16 26.55 43.13
C LEU A 263 20.91 27.95 42.56
N SER A 264 19.68 28.32 42.26
CA SER A 264 19.30 29.65 41.80
C SER A 264 19.64 30.72 42.87
N VAL A 265 19.31 30.41 44.14
CA VAL A 265 19.66 31.28 45.27
C VAL A 265 21.19 31.40 45.42
N ALA A 266 21.94 30.29 45.29
CA ALA A 266 23.40 30.30 45.35
C ALA A 266 24.03 31.04 44.18
N GLY A 267 23.44 30.94 42.97
CA GLY A 267 23.86 31.65 41.76
C GLY A 267 23.65 33.17 41.84
N ALA A 268 22.56 33.57 42.51
CA ALA A 268 22.21 34.98 42.71
C ALA A 268 22.85 35.60 43.97
N ALA A 269 23.52 34.81 44.81
CA ALA A 269 24.13 35.31 46.04
C ALA A 269 25.18 36.39 45.73
N ALA A 270 24.99 37.57 46.29
CA ALA A 270 25.98 38.66 46.12
C ALA A 270 27.31 38.27 46.77
N ILE A 271 28.38 38.30 46.00
CA ILE A 271 29.72 38.18 46.54
C ILE A 271 29.99 39.50 47.27
N ARG A 272 29.84 39.46 48.59
CA ARG A 272 30.24 40.61 49.38
C ARG A 272 31.75 40.67 49.39
N ASP A 273 32.28 41.59 48.64
CA ASP A 273 33.68 42.05 48.86
C ASP A 273 33.68 42.84 50.14
N ASP A 274 33.98 42.21 51.28
CA ASP A 274 34.24 42.88 52.56
C ASP A 274 35.59 43.55 52.52
N VAL A 275 35.76 44.42 51.54
CA VAL A 275 36.89 45.42 51.54
C VAL A 275 36.27 46.79 51.72
N THR A 276 35.96 47.10 52.96
CA THR A 276 35.55 48.45 53.35
C THR A 276 36.72 49.34 53.35
N GLY A 277 36.65 50.42 52.57
CA GLY A 277 37.36 51.60 52.83
C GLY A 277 38.39 52.03 51.79
N GLY A 278 38.03 53.03 51.00
CA GLY A 278 38.92 53.95 50.35
C GLY A 278 39.21 53.64 48.89
N GLU A 279 38.89 54.61 48.07
CA GLU A 279 39.36 54.87 46.70
C GLU A 279 39.34 53.63 45.75
N ARG A 280 38.66 53.75 44.65
CA ARG A 280 38.71 52.75 43.56
C ARG A 280 40.16 52.41 43.30
N THR A 281 40.56 51.25 43.79
CA THR A 281 41.93 50.79 43.61
C THR A 281 42.09 50.32 42.18
N GLU A 282 43.27 50.40 41.59
CA GLU A 282 43.65 49.90 40.27
C GLU A 282 43.17 48.44 40.06
N LEU A 283 42.99 47.71 41.15
CA LEU A 283 42.47 46.36 41.17
C LEU A 283 40.95 46.29 40.84
N ASP A 284 40.15 47.26 41.38
CA ASP A 284 38.69 47.28 41.12
C ASP A 284 38.39 47.62 39.65
N GLU A 285 39.19 48.50 39.06
CA GLU A 285 39.08 48.85 37.64
C GLU A 285 39.40 47.65 36.76
N LEU A 286 40.43 46.87 37.06
CA LEU A 286 40.80 45.66 36.35
C LEU A 286 39.75 44.53 36.50
N MET A 287 39.06 44.43 37.65
CA MET A 287 37.99 43.48 37.86
C MET A 287 36.74 43.85 37.08
N ILE A 288 36.37 45.10 36.98
CA ILE A 288 35.23 45.56 36.16
C ILE A 288 35.53 45.35 34.68
N GLU A 289 36.72 45.63 34.21
CA GLU A 289 37.15 45.35 32.82
C GLU A 289 37.06 43.86 32.49
N ARG A 290 37.49 43.02 33.45
CA ARG A 290 37.43 41.57 33.27
C ARG A 290 36.00 41.05 33.11
N GLU A 291 35.05 41.54 33.88
CA GLU A 291 33.65 41.12 33.80
C GLU A 291 33.02 41.57 32.47
N ALA A 292 33.36 42.75 32.00
CA ALA A 292 32.94 43.22 30.68
C ALA A 292 33.48 42.33 29.56
N LEU A 293 34.77 42.03 29.55
CA LEU A 293 35.42 41.15 28.56
C LEU A 293 34.84 39.74 28.60
N ARG A 294 34.50 39.26 29.79
CA ARG A 294 33.92 37.91 29.96
C ARG A 294 32.49 37.81 29.40
N THR A 295 31.67 38.80 29.66
CA THR A 295 30.32 38.88 29.12
C THR A 295 30.36 38.89 27.57
N GLU A 296 31.20 39.74 27.00
CA GLU A 296 31.37 39.86 25.55
C GLU A 296 31.91 38.57 24.90
N PHE A 297 32.80 37.85 25.60
CA PHE A 297 33.33 36.57 25.16
C PHE A 297 32.22 35.50 25.09
N PHE A 298 31.34 35.45 26.09
CA PHE A 298 30.20 34.53 26.11
C PHE A 298 29.18 34.86 25.02
N ASP A 299 28.78 36.11 24.89
CA ASP A 299 27.84 36.57 23.84
C ASP A 299 28.36 36.27 22.45
N THR A 300 29.66 36.46 22.22
CA THR A 300 30.30 36.13 20.95
C THR A 300 30.28 34.61 20.69
N GLY A 301 30.44 33.82 21.75
CA GLY A 301 30.31 32.35 21.68
C GLY A 301 28.93 31.89 21.22
N GLN A 302 27.87 32.41 21.85
CA GLN A 302 26.49 32.11 21.47
C GLN A 302 26.21 32.48 20.01
N ARG A 303 26.65 33.66 19.56
CA ARG A 303 26.47 34.08 18.16
C ARG A 303 27.20 33.16 17.18
N ILE A 304 28.35 32.61 17.55
CA ILE A 304 29.06 31.61 16.74
C ILE A 304 28.22 30.32 16.64
N ASP A 305 27.71 29.84 17.77
CA ASP A 305 26.92 28.59 17.81
C ASP A 305 25.60 28.72 17.03
N GLU A 306 24.91 29.86 17.17
CA GLU A 306 23.70 30.16 16.36
C GLU A 306 24.01 30.22 14.86
N ALA A 307 25.11 30.86 14.48
CA ALA A 307 25.50 30.93 13.07
C ALA A 307 25.91 29.56 12.50
N LEU A 308 26.55 28.71 13.30
CA LEU A 308 26.88 27.33 12.91
C LEU A 308 25.66 26.44 12.81
N LEU A 309 24.68 26.59 13.70
CA LEU A 309 23.40 25.90 13.63
C LEU A 309 22.67 26.28 12.35
N LEU A 310 22.63 27.55 12.01
CA LEU A 310 22.05 28.04 10.77
C LEU A 310 22.77 27.47 9.53
N ALA A 311 24.13 27.40 9.58
CA ALA A 311 24.92 26.80 8.51
C ALA A 311 24.60 25.32 8.33
N SER A 312 24.53 24.54 9.41
CA SER A 312 24.29 23.10 9.34
C SER A 312 22.87 22.75 8.84
N SER A 313 21.84 23.48 9.29
CA SER A 313 20.47 23.31 8.78
C SER A 313 20.35 23.64 7.30
N ARG A 314 21.13 24.61 6.85
CA ARG A 314 21.19 25.01 5.46
C ARG A 314 21.94 24.00 4.58
N ASP A 315 23.06 23.45 5.07
CA ASP A 315 23.83 22.41 4.37
C ASP A 315 22.97 21.13 4.19
N ALA A 316 22.17 20.78 5.21
CA ALA A 316 21.20 19.70 5.12
C ALA A 316 20.14 19.95 4.03
N TYR A 317 19.57 21.17 3.99
CA TYR A 317 18.61 21.56 2.96
C TYR A 317 19.22 21.61 1.55
N GLN A 318 20.47 22.06 1.45
CA GLN A 318 21.21 22.07 0.18
C GLN A 318 21.51 20.65 -0.33
N SER A 319 21.82 19.72 0.56
CA SER A 319 22.00 18.30 0.23
C SER A 319 20.72 17.70 -0.32
N GLU A 320 19.58 17.96 0.31
CA GLU A 320 18.26 17.50 -0.13
C GLU A 320 17.90 18.04 -1.54
N LEU A 321 18.08 19.35 -1.73
CA LEU A 321 17.87 19.97 -3.06
C LEU A 321 18.84 19.41 -4.11
N GLY A 322 20.09 19.14 -3.71
CA GLY A 322 21.09 18.52 -4.59
C GLY A 322 20.70 17.11 -5.03
N GLU A 323 20.14 16.31 -4.12
CA GLU A 323 19.59 15.00 -4.47
C GLU A 323 18.37 15.09 -5.40
N GLN A 324 17.48 16.06 -5.17
CA GLN A 324 16.34 16.32 -6.05
C GLN A 324 16.81 16.73 -7.45
N ALA A 325 17.78 17.64 -7.52
CA ALA A 325 18.38 18.06 -8.80
C ALA A 325 19.06 16.89 -9.52
N ALA A 326 19.75 16.00 -8.79
CA ALA A 326 20.38 14.82 -9.38
C ALA A 326 19.36 13.81 -9.95
N ARG A 327 18.25 13.61 -9.25
CA ARG A 327 17.13 12.77 -9.73
C ARG A 327 16.49 13.35 -10.99
N LEU A 328 16.24 14.66 -11.02
CA LEU A 328 15.68 15.34 -12.17
C LEU A 328 16.67 15.40 -13.35
N ASN A 329 17.97 15.54 -13.09
CA ASN A 329 19.01 15.50 -14.11
C ASN A 329 19.18 14.11 -14.76
N ALA A 330 18.77 13.02 -14.08
CA ALA A 330 18.74 11.70 -14.70
C ALA A 330 17.76 11.65 -15.89
N LEU A 331 16.82 12.57 -15.98
CA LEU A 331 15.87 12.71 -17.09
C LEU A 331 16.50 13.42 -18.30
N SER A 332 17.58 14.18 -18.12
CA SER A 332 18.31 14.86 -19.22
C SER A 332 19.09 13.92 -20.15
N ILE A 333 19.08 12.60 -19.86
CA ILE A 333 19.61 11.55 -20.74
C ILE A 333 18.68 11.31 -21.94
N MET A 334 17.43 11.82 -21.89
CA MET A 334 16.48 11.69 -22.98
C MET A 334 16.68 12.81 -24.00
N ASP A 335 17.09 12.44 -25.21
CA ASP A 335 17.26 13.37 -26.33
C ASP A 335 15.93 13.58 -27.06
N VAL A 336 15.72 14.80 -27.53
CA VAL A 336 14.57 15.16 -28.37
C VAL A 336 15.06 15.25 -29.81
N ASP A 337 14.45 14.50 -30.72
CA ASP A 337 14.82 14.55 -32.14
C ASP A 337 14.39 15.86 -32.82
N ASP A 338 14.88 16.10 -34.04
CA ASP A 338 14.56 17.29 -34.85
C ASP A 338 13.05 17.46 -35.16
N GLN A 339 12.22 16.49 -34.80
CA GLN A 339 10.76 16.52 -34.97
C GLN A 339 10.01 16.69 -33.65
N GLY A 340 10.70 16.93 -32.52
CA GLY A 340 10.10 17.17 -31.22
C GLY A 340 9.65 15.91 -30.47
N SER A 341 10.12 14.72 -30.86
CA SER A 341 9.77 13.47 -30.18
C SER A 341 10.93 13.00 -29.30
N VAL A 342 10.60 12.52 -28.08
CA VAL A 342 11.57 11.99 -27.13
C VAL A 342 12.05 10.60 -27.58
N VAL A 343 13.36 10.40 -27.63
CA VAL A 343 13.98 9.13 -28.03
C VAL A 343 14.55 8.43 -26.79
N CYS A 344 14.26 7.15 -26.62
CA CYS A 344 14.79 6.35 -25.54
C CYS A 344 16.30 6.08 -25.74
N PRO A 345 17.18 6.45 -24.82
CA PRO A 345 18.63 6.29 -24.98
C PRO A 345 19.12 4.84 -24.90
N LEU A 346 18.24 3.90 -24.54
CA LEU A 346 18.58 2.47 -24.42
C LEU A 346 18.16 1.64 -25.63
N CYS A 347 17.14 2.06 -26.38
CA CYS A 347 16.60 1.27 -27.48
C CYS A 347 16.23 2.09 -28.72
N ASP A 348 16.54 3.38 -28.77
CA ASP A 348 16.27 4.34 -29.85
C ASP A 348 14.80 4.39 -30.32
N SER A 349 13.86 3.86 -29.51
CA SER A 349 12.43 3.96 -29.83
C SER A 349 11.87 5.34 -29.48
N ARG A 350 10.99 5.86 -30.35
CA ARG A 350 10.30 7.13 -30.13
C ARG A 350 9.14 6.96 -29.16
N ILE A 351 9.03 7.88 -28.21
CA ILE A 351 7.97 7.88 -27.18
C ILE A 351 7.15 9.16 -27.37
N PRO A 352 6.00 9.11 -28.07
CA PRO A 352 5.28 10.30 -28.51
C PRO A 352 4.54 11.08 -27.41
N GLU A 353 4.35 10.52 -26.20
CA GLU A 353 3.49 11.11 -25.14
C GLU A 353 4.24 11.80 -24.00
N LEU A 354 5.58 11.87 -24.06
CA LEU A 354 6.40 12.37 -22.95
C LEU A 354 6.79 13.86 -23.05
N THR A 355 6.49 14.54 -24.15
CA THR A 355 6.97 15.90 -24.43
C THR A 355 6.43 16.93 -23.43
N GLU A 356 5.13 16.92 -23.12
CA GLU A 356 4.53 17.84 -22.13
C GLU A 356 5.03 17.55 -20.69
N THR A 357 5.24 16.28 -20.37
CA THR A 357 5.74 15.89 -19.03
C THR A 357 7.22 16.26 -18.86
N LEU A 358 8.03 16.16 -19.94
CA LEU A 358 9.44 16.58 -19.93
C LEU A 358 9.60 18.10 -19.84
N GLU A 359 8.72 18.87 -20.45
CA GLU A 359 8.72 20.33 -20.35
C GLU A 359 8.43 20.77 -18.89
N VAL A 360 7.47 20.15 -18.22
CA VAL A 360 7.18 20.43 -16.80
C VAL A 360 8.36 20.04 -15.91
N LEU A 361 8.95 18.88 -16.11
CA LEU A 361 10.09 18.38 -15.32
C LEU A 361 11.37 19.18 -15.57
N THR A 362 11.61 19.67 -16.78
CA THR A 362 12.74 20.57 -17.10
C THR A 362 12.54 21.96 -16.50
N ALA A 363 11.28 22.45 -16.42
CA ALA A 363 10.97 23.68 -15.70
C ALA A 363 11.21 23.53 -14.19
N GLU A 364 10.82 22.42 -13.58
CA GLU A 364 11.11 22.11 -12.19
C GLU A 364 12.62 21.96 -11.93
N LEU A 365 13.36 21.31 -12.82
CA LEU A 365 14.83 21.22 -12.72
C LEU A 365 15.46 22.61 -12.74
N SER A 366 14.98 23.51 -13.62
CA SER A 366 15.47 24.89 -13.67
C SER A 366 15.17 25.66 -12.39
N ASP A 367 13.99 25.49 -11.78
CA ASP A 367 13.64 26.12 -10.49
C ASP A 367 14.49 25.56 -9.34
N VAL A 368 14.68 24.26 -9.26
CA VAL A 368 15.54 23.61 -8.26
C VAL A 368 17.00 24.06 -8.45
N ALA A 369 17.51 24.13 -9.67
CA ALA A 369 18.85 24.60 -9.97
C ALA A 369 19.04 26.08 -9.57
N ALA A 370 18.04 26.94 -9.81
CA ALA A 370 18.06 28.33 -9.37
C ALA A 370 18.08 28.46 -7.84
N ARG A 371 17.33 27.63 -7.13
CA ARG A 371 17.34 27.58 -5.65
C ARG A 371 18.69 27.10 -5.11
N VAL A 372 19.29 26.08 -5.71
CA VAL A 372 20.64 25.61 -5.36
C VAL A 372 21.67 26.71 -5.60
N ALA A 373 21.62 27.42 -6.72
CA ALA A 373 22.51 28.53 -7.02
C ALA A 373 22.38 29.69 -6.00
N ALA A 374 21.14 30.06 -5.64
CA ALA A 374 20.88 31.10 -4.64
C ALA A 374 21.41 30.72 -3.23
N LEU A 375 21.43 29.41 -2.91
CA LEU A 375 22.06 28.93 -1.67
C LEU A 375 23.59 29.03 -1.71
N HIS A 376 24.22 28.81 -2.86
CA HIS A 376 25.67 28.93 -3.02
C HIS A 376 26.16 30.36 -2.89
N GLU A 377 25.44 31.34 -3.42
CA GLU A 377 25.86 32.77 -3.35
C GLU A 377 25.97 33.32 -1.92
N ASN A 378 25.19 32.78 -0.98
CA ASN A 378 25.17 33.27 0.40
C ASN A 378 26.14 32.53 1.35
N ASN A 379 26.72 31.40 0.96
CA ASN A 379 27.61 30.60 1.80
C ASN A 379 28.93 31.34 2.19
N PRO A 380 29.59 32.08 1.30
CA PRO A 380 30.79 32.82 1.66
C PRO A 380 30.56 33.94 2.70
N ARG A 381 29.38 34.56 2.70
CA ARG A 381 29.04 35.62 3.66
C ARG A 381 28.88 35.09 5.09
N LEU A 382 28.22 33.94 5.25
CA LEU A 382 28.04 33.30 6.55
C LEU A 382 29.37 32.77 7.09
N GLN A 383 30.19 32.20 6.22
CA GLN A 383 31.53 31.74 6.60
C GLN A 383 32.45 32.89 7.00
N SER A 384 32.40 34.02 6.27
CA SER A 384 33.17 35.22 6.65
C SER A 384 32.70 35.81 7.98
N TYR A 385 31.38 35.83 8.23
CA TYR A 385 30.81 36.26 9.49
C TYR A 385 31.27 35.39 10.67
N VAL A 386 31.21 34.08 10.53
CA VAL A 386 31.72 33.14 11.55
C VAL A 386 33.23 33.30 11.76
N ALA A 387 33.97 33.53 10.69
CA ALA A 387 35.42 33.79 10.79
C ALA A 387 35.75 35.09 11.54
N GLU A 388 34.99 36.17 11.30
CA GLU A 388 35.11 37.44 12.02
C GLU A 388 34.77 37.27 13.51
N LEU A 389 33.67 36.60 13.83
CA LEU A 389 33.28 36.30 15.22
C LEU A 389 34.35 35.47 15.94
N ARG A 390 34.92 34.45 15.28
CA ARG A 390 36.01 33.62 15.84
C ARG A 390 37.27 34.44 16.08
N LYS A 391 37.57 35.34 15.17
CA LYS A 391 38.70 36.28 15.35
C LYS A 391 38.46 37.18 16.56
N HIS A 392 37.27 37.78 16.62
CA HIS A 392 36.89 38.66 17.74
C HIS A 392 36.92 37.91 19.09
N ARG A 393 36.39 36.69 19.14
CA ARG A 393 36.47 35.84 20.34
C ARG A 393 37.89 35.53 20.76
N LYS A 394 38.80 35.34 19.81
CA LYS A 394 40.22 35.14 20.08
C LYS A 394 40.90 36.40 20.63
N ASP A 395 40.52 37.55 20.12
CA ASP A 395 41.03 38.84 20.62
C ASP A 395 40.56 39.09 22.07
N LEU A 396 39.33 38.76 22.41
CA LEU A 396 38.76 38.79 23.75
C LEU A 396 39.49 37.82 24.70
N GLU A 397 39.82 36.60 24.23
CA GLU A 397 40.63 35.63 24.99
C GLU A 397 42.00 36.18 25.35
N VAL A 398 42.67 36.86 24.41
CA VAL A 398 43.94 37.53 24.64
C VAL A 398 43.77 38.69 25.63
N GLY A 399 42.68 39.47 25.51
CA GLY A 399 42.32 40.55 26.44
C GLY A 399 42.14 40.02 27.87
N LEU A 400 41.39 38.95 28.04
CA LEU A 400 41.18 38.28 29.35
C LEU A 400 42.49 37.77 29.94
N SER A 401 43.37 37.17 29.12
CA SER A 401 44.68 36.70 29.56
C SER A 401 45.60 37.89 30.02
N ARG A 402 45.58 38.99 29.28
CA ARG A 402 46.33 40.18 29.61
C ARG A 402 45.83 40.80 30.90
N ASN A 403 44.55 41.06 31.03
CA ASN A 403 43.90 41.58 32.23
C ASN A 403 44.19 40.66 33.45
N GLN A 404 44.17 39.31 33.31
CA GLN A 404 44.55 38.38 34.36
C GLN A 404 46.03 38.61 34.81
N SER A 405 46.91 38.82 33.85
CA SER A 405 48.33 39.05 34.16
C SER A 405 48.56 40.34 34.94
N GLN A 406 47.82 41.41 34.58
CA GLN A 406 47.86 42.71 35.29
C GLN A 406 47.31 42.58 36.71
N ILE A 407 46.20 41.92 36.89
CA ILE A 407 45.59 41.62 38.19
C ILE A 407 46.55 40.78 39.05
N ASN A 408 47.27 39.82 38.50
CA ASN A 408 48.25 39.01 39.22
C ASN A 408 49.48 39.86 39.68
N ALA A 409 49.91 40.88 38.90
CA ALA A 409 50.98 41.71 39.24
C ALA A 409 50.66 42.63 40.45
N VAL A 410 49.44 43.19 40.50
CA VAL A 410 49.00 44.07 41.62
C VAL A 410 48.85 43.31 42.94
N VAL A 411 48.42 42.03 42.85
CA VAL A 411 48.12 41.20 44.04
C VAL A 411 49.38 40.61 44.67
N ASN A 412 50.40 40.38 43.89
CA ASN A 412 51.66 39.83 44.45
C ASN A 412 52.34 40.74 45.52
N GLN A 413 51.80 41.93 45.74
CA GLN A 413 52.36 42.90 46.72
C GLN A 413 51.76 42.81 48.14
N GLN A 414 50.63 42.06 48.38
CA GLN A 414 50.01 41.99 49.72
C GLN A 414 49.51 40.62 50.08
N GLU A 415 50.10 39.88 51.05
CA GLU A 415 49.73 38.53 51.46
C GLU A 415 48.30 38.38 52.09
N ALA A 416 47.79 39.40 52.75
CA ALA A 416 46.45 39.36 53.37
C ALA A 416 45.33 39.46 52.33
N VAL A 417 45.55 40.17 51.23
CA VAL A 417 44.64 40.31 50.09
C VAL A 417 44.61 39.03 49.28
N LYS A 418 45.68 38.23 49.28
CA LYS A 418 45.74 36.93 48.61
C LYS A 418 44.71 35.91 49.14
N ARG A 419 44.52 35.77 50.45
CA ARG A 419 43.59 34.81 51.06
C ARG A 419 42.12 35.18 50.78
N LEU A 420 41.74 36.43 50.98
CA LEU A 420 40.41 36.93 50.71
C LEU A 420 40.03 36.76 49.21
N ARG A 421 41.04 37.00 48.34
CA ARG A 421 40.86 36.82 46.91
C ARG A 421 40.70 35.33 46.48
N GLU A 422 41.44 34.44 47.09
CA GLU A 422 41.37 33.02 46.81
C GLU A 422 39.97 32.48 47.16
N GLU A 423 39.41 32.92 48.28
CA GLU A 423 38.04 32.63 48.70
C GLU A 423 37.01 33.26 47.77
N SER A 424 37.17 34.52 47.36
CA SER A 424 36.28 35.20 46.41
C SER A 424 36.35 34.54 45.03
N LEU A 425 37.54 34.16 44.53
CA LEU A 425 37.72 33.45 43.28
C LEU A 425 37.08 32.05 43.29
N GLN A 426 37.20 31.35 44.44
CA GLN A 426 36.52 30.05 44.59
C GLN A 426 35.01 30.20 44.58
N ARG A 427 34.45 31.21 45.28
CA ARG A 427 33.03 31.53 45.24
C ARG A 427 32.55 31.88 43.84
N SER A 428 33.24 32.77 43.13
CA SER A 428 32.92 33.17 41.75
C SER A 428 32.99 32.00 40.78
N ARG A 429 33.98 31.10 40.95
CA ARG A 429 34.12 29.90 40.12
C ARG A 429 32.97 28.94 40.29
N ILE A 430 32.57 28.70 41.55
CA ILE A 430 31.42 27.81 41.84
C ILE A 430 30.15 28.47 41.39
N GLN A 431 29.96 29.75 41.58
CA GLN A 431 28.84 30.55 41.10
C GLN A 431 28.71 30.48 39.57
N GLY A 432 29.81 30.67 38.84
CA GLY A 432 29.82 30.52 37.37
C GLY A 432 29.47 29.12 36.90
N ARG A 433 29.88 28.08 37.62
CA ARG A 433 29.48 26.68 37.33
C ARG A 433 28.01 26.44 37.61
N ILE A 434 27.46 27.05 38.67
CA ILE A 434 26.04 26.97 38.99
C ILE A 434 25.23 27.67 37.91
N THR A 435 25.60 28.89 37.52
CA THR A 435 24.92 29.63 36.46
C THR A 435 24.93 28.88 35.14
N SER A 436 26.11 28.41 34.72
CA SER A 436 26.21 27.58 33.50
C SER A 436 25.43 26.28 33.57
N PHE A 437 25.28 25.69 34.75
CA PHE A 437 24.43 24.48 34.92
C PHE A 437 22.96 24.84 34.82
N LEU A 438 22.51 25.95 35.40
CA LEU A 438 21.12 26.40 35.33
C LEU A 438 20.70 26.86 33.92
N GLU A 439 21.59 27.53 33.19
CA GLU A 439 21.37 27.98 31.80
C GLU A 439 21.24 26.81 30.80
N ASN A 440 21.92 25.70 31.07
CA ASN A 440 21.86 24.50 30.21
C ASN A 440 20.70 23.54 30.56
N GLN A 441 19.77 23.96 31.40
CA GLN A 441 18.57 23.16 31.70
C GLN A 441 17.50 23.39 30.66
N SER A 442 17.27 22.42 29.78
CA SER A 442 16.02 22.31 29.06
C SER A 442 14.93 21.85 30.03
N GLU A 443 13.74 22.44 29.92
CA GLU A 443 12.57 22.00 30.68
C GLU A 443 12.36 20.47 30.51
N SER A 444 12.21 19.76 31.63
CA SER A 444 11.98 18.34 31.63
C SER A 444 10.64 18.05 30.96
N ASN A 445 10.69 17.36 29.83
CA ASN A 445 9.52 16.95 29.05
C ASN A 445 8.97 15.58 29.55
N GLU A 446 9.45 15.12 30.73
CA GLU A 446 9.13 13.78 31.25
C GLU A 446 7.63 13.55 31.46
N ALA A 447 6.94 14.51 32.06
CA ALA A 447 5.52 14.39 32.36
C ALA A 447 4.67 14.30 31.09
N GLU A 448 5.04 15.07 30.06
CA GLU A 448 4.39 15.02 28.77
C GLU A 448 4.66 13.71 28.03
N LEU A 449 5.94 13.27 27.98
CA LEU A 449 6.32 11.97 27.40
C LEU A 449 5.64 10.80 28.10
N ARG A 450 5.54 10.84 29.42
CA ARG A 450 4.83 9.82 30.21
C ARG A 450 3.36 9.77 29.85
N SER A 451 2.71 10.92 29.75
CA SER A 451 1.30 11.02 29.32
C SER A 451 1.10 10.45 27.90
N GLN A 452 2.01 10.75 26.97
CA GLN A 452 1.95 10.23 25.61
C GLN A 452 2.15 8.71 25.56
N VAL A 453 3.10 8.17 26.33
CA VAL A 453 3.32 6.72 26.47
C VAL A 453 2.08 6.03 27.01
N ASP A 454 1.48 6.56 28.07
CA ASP A 454 0.28 5.97 28.68
C ASP A 454 -0.93 6.01 27.72
N LEU A 455 -1.10 7.08 26.96
CA LEU A 455 -2.14 7.19 25.93
C LEU A 455 -1.95 6.13 24.82
N LEU A 456 -0.71 5.96 24.33
CA LEU A 456 -0.42 4.95 23.33
C LEU A 456 -0.63 3.53 23.87
N ARG A 457 -0.19 3.24 25.09
CA ARG A 457 -0.46 1.94 25.74
C ARG A 457 -1.94 1.66 25.88
N TYR A 458 -2.73 2.67 26.26
CA TYR A 458 -4.19 2.54 26.32
C TYR A 458 -4.76 2.23 24.93
N ARG A 459 -4.37 2.98 23.89
CA ARG A 459 -4.86 2.73 22.51
C ARG A 459 -4.46 1.34 22.02
N ILE A 460 -3.22 0.92 22.26
CA ILE A 460 -2.74 -0.44 21.95
C ILE A 460 -3.60 -1.49 22.65
N SER A 461 -3.88 -1.35 23.95
CA SER A 461 -4.71 -2.31 24.69
C SER A 461 -6.14 -2.40 24.16
N GLN A 462 -6.71 -1.31 23.68
CA GLN A 462 -8.04 -1.28 23.04
C GLN A 462 -8.03 -2.06 21.72
N LEU A 463 -7.01 -1.83 20.88
CA LEU A 463 -6.86 -2.54 19.60
C LEU A 463 -6.59 -4.03 19.83
N GLU A 464 -5.75 -4.38 20.80
CA GLU A 464 -5.48 -5.78 21.17
C GLU A 464 -6.75 -6.48 21.69
N ALA A 465 -7.58 -5.79 22.46
CA ALA A 465 -8.87 -6.33 22.92
C ALA A 465 -9.86 -6.53 21.77
N ASN A 466 -9.89 -5.63 20.81
CA ASN A 466 -10.71 -5.77 19.60
C ASN A 466 -10.23 -6.92 18.71
N LEU A 467 -8.92 -7.13 18.62
CA LEU A 467 -8.29 -8.20 17.83
C LEU A 467 -8.29 -9.56 18.56
N ALA A 468 -8.62 -9.63 19.85
CA ALA A 468 -8.68 -10.86 20.64
C ALA A 468 -9.92 -11.74 20.39
N GLY A 469 -10.77 -11.36 19.42
CA GLY A 469 -11.91 -12.15 18.94
C GLY A 469 -11.49 -13.44 18.21
N ASP A 470 -12.36 -13.96 17.33
CA ASP A 470 -12.06 -15.12 16.49
C ASP A 470 -10.74 -14.94 15.75
N THR A 471 -9.81 -15.86 15.93
CA THR A 471 -8.51 -15.77 15.27
C THR A 471 -8.67 -15.89 13.75
N PHE A 472 -7.71 -15.36 12.99
CA PHE A 472 -7.64 -15.58 11.54
C PHE A 472 -7.82 -17.06 11.17
N GLU A 473 -7.19 -17.96 11.93
CA GLU A 473 -7.27 -19.41 11.70
C GLU A 473 -8.67 -19.96 11.94
N ASP A 474 -9.39 -19.48 12.94
CA ASP A 474 -10.76 -19.93 13.24
C ASP A 474 -11.73 -19.47 12.15
N ARG A 475 -11.58 -18.21 11.69
CA ARG A 475 -12.40 -17.70 10.57
C ARG A 475 -12.08 -18.39 9.25
N LEU A 476 -10.81 -18.66 8.97
CA LEU A 476 -10.40 -19.41 7.80
C LEU A 476 -10.99 -20.82 7.83
N ARG A 477 -10.87 -21.50 8.96
CA ARG A 477 -11.44 -22.84 9.17
C ARG A 477 -12.97 -22.83 9.05
N ASN A 478 -13.63 -21.78 9.53
CA ASN A 478 -15.07 -21.60 9.36
C ASN A 478 -15.43 -21.45 7.87
N ALA A 479 -14.71 -20.62 7.11
CA ALA A 479 -14.90 -20.45 5.68
C ALA A 479 -14.67 -21.77 4.92
N GLU A 480 -13.55 -22.47 5.17
CA GLU A 480 -13.23 -23.76 4.59
C GLU A 480 -14.33 -24.79 4.89
N THR A 481 -14.84 -24.81 6.12
CA THR A 481 -15.88 -25.75 6.55
C THR A 481 -17.21 -25.49 5.84
N ASN A 482 -17.64 -24.24 5.75
CA ASN A 482 -18.91 -23.91 5.09
C ASN A 482 -18.84 -24.14 3.58
N ILE A 483 -17.75 -23.73 2.93
CA ILE A 483 -17.54 -24.00 1.50
C ILE A 483 -17.55 -25.52 1.25
N ALA A 484 -16.85 -26.31 2.09
CA ALA A 484 -16.84 -27.76 1.96
C ALA A 484 -18.22 -28.40 2.17
N ASN A 485 -19.06 -27.84 3.05
CA ASN A 485 -20.44 -28.32 3.21
C ASN A 485 -21.24 -28.11 1.91
N PHE A 486 -21.16 -26.90 1.32
CA PHE A 486 -21.81 -26.66 0.03
C PHE A 486 -21.27 -27.59 -1.06
N MET A 487 -19.95 -27.74 -1.18
CA MET A 487 -19.32 -28.62 -2.16
C MET A 487 -19.77 -30.08 -1.96
N THR A 488 -19.89 -30.54 -0.71
CA THR A 488 -20.33 -31.93 -0.40
C THR A 488 -21.76 -32.14 -0.83
N ASP A 489 -22.67 -31.21 -0.56
CA ASP A 489 -24.07 -31.32 -0.97
C ASP A 489 -24.17 -31.28 -2.50
N TYR A 490 -23.45 -30.39 -3.16
CA TYR A 490 -23.43 -30.27 -4.61
C TYR A 490 -22.81 -31.49 -5.31
N ALA A 491 -21.78 -32.11 -4.71
CA ALA A 491 -21.19 -33.32 -5.22
C ALA A 491 -22.22 -34.49 -5.24
N ARG A 492 -23.10 -34.55 -4.22
CA ARG A 492 -24.21 -35.51 -4.17
C ARG A 492 -25.29 -35.19 -5.19
N ASP A 493 -25.67 -33.91 -5.33
CA ASP A 493 -26.67 -33.46 -6.30
C ASP A 493 -26.23 -33.81 -7.74
N LEU A 494 -24.96 -33.75 -8.05
CA LEU A 494 -24.37 -34.09 -9.34
C LEU A 494 -23.97 -35.59 -9.45
N GLU A 495 -24.13 -36.39 -8.38
CA GLU A 495 -23.74 -37.80 -8.32
C GLU A 495 -22.26 -38.03 -8.70
N LEU A 496 -21.35 -37.15 -8.24
CA LEU A 496 -19.93 -37.27 -8.53
C LEU A 496 -19.32 -38.49 -7.81
N GLU A 497 -18.22 -39.05 -8.39
CA GLU A 497 -17.42 -40.07 -7.71
C GLU A 497 -16.96 -39.59 -6.33
N HIS A 498 -16.98 -40.49 -5.37
CA HIS A 498 -16.57 -40.22 -3.99
C HIS A 498 -17.45 -39.18 -3.24
N SER A 499 -18.67 -38.90 -3.73
CA SER A 499 -19.63 -37.97 -3.10
C SER A 499 -20.26 -38.50 -1.79
N GLU A 500 -20.01 -39.74 -1.41
CA GLU A 500 -20.42 -40.29 -0.11
C GLU A 500 -19.67 -39.64 1.05
N GLY A 501 -18.43 -39.22 0.79
CA GLY A 501 -17.58 -38.53 1.73
C GLY A 501 -17.73 -37.02 1.70
N ARG A 502 -16.82 -36.33 2.40
CA ARG A 502 -16.74 -34.86 2.40
C ARG A 502 -15.92 -34.39 1.20
N THR A 503 -16.51 -33.55 0.38
CA THR A 503 -15.78 -32.88 -0.70
C THR A 503 -15.41 -31.45 -0.27
N ARG A 504 -14.14 -31.08 -0.43
CA ARG A 504 -13.61 -29.80 0.05
C ARG A 504 -12.56 -29.21 -0.89
N LEU A 505 -12.41 -27.90 -0.82
CA LEU A 505 -11.32 -27.16 -1.45
C LEU A 505 -10.10 -27.11 -0.51
N ASP A 506 -8.93 -27.52 -1.00
CA ASP A 506 -7.65 -27.31 -0.32
C ASP A 506 -7.08 -25.94 -0.71
N PHE A 507 -7.19 -24.95 0.17
CA PHE A 507 -6.75 -23.57 -0.08
C PHE A 507 -5.23 -23.46 -0.30
N LYS A 508 -4.45 -24.37 0.27
CA LYS A 508 -2.99 -24.36 0.12
C LYS A 508 -2.53 -24.93 -1.21
N ARG A 509 -3.20 -26.01 -1.66
CA ARG A 509 -2.87 -26.69 -2.91
C ARG A 509 -3.69 -26.20 -4.10
N LEU A 510 -4.76 -25.46 -3.85
CA LEU A 510 -5.71 -24.98 -4.86
C LEU A 510 -6.29 -26.12 -5.70
N THR A 511 -6.78 -27.15 -5.01
CA THR A 511 -7.35 -28.35 -5.64
C THR A 511 -8.54 -28.88 -4.84
N VAL A 512 -9.39 -29.65 -5.47
CA VAL A 512 -10.50 -30.35 -4.80
C VAL A 512 -9.98 -31.64 -4.17
N VAL A 513 -10.52 -31.97 -3.01
CA VAL A 513 -10.21 -33.18 -2.27
C VAL A 513 -11.52 -33.84 -1.82
N ALA A 514 -11.70 -35.09 -2.15
CA ALA A 514 -12.75 -35.95 -1.59
C ALA A 514 -12.18 -36.81 -0.47
N ASP A 515 -12.71 -36.67 0.74
CA ASP A 515 -12.31 -37.49 1.89
C ASP A 515 -13.07 -38.77 1.89
N THR A 516 -12.38 -39.91 1.72
CA THR A 516 -12.98 -41.26 1.71
C THR A 516 -12.52 -42.06 2.92
N PRO A 517 -13.21 -43.15 3.27
CA PRO A 517 -12.74 -44.05 4.36
C PRO A 517 -11.33 -44.58 4.16
N ASN A 518 -10.84 -44.63 2.93
CA ASN A 518 -9.52 -45.15 2.55
C ASN A 518 -8.46 -44.04 2.43
N GLY A 519 -8.83 -42.79 2.67
CA GLY A 519 -7.92 -41.61 2.58
C GLY A 519 -8.50 -40.51 1.68
N ALA A 520 -7.74 -39.41 1.59
CA ALA A 520 -8.11 -38.26 0.79
C ALA A 520 -7.69 -38.45 -0.68
N ILE A 521 -8.64 -38.29 -1.59
CA ILE A 521 -8.46 -38.38 -3.04
C ILE A 521 -8.50 -36.97 -3.62
N ARG A 522 -7.44 -36.56 -4.33
CA ARG A 522 -7.38 -35.24 -4.96
C ARG A 522 -7.95 -35.29 -6.37
N LEU A 523 -8.31 -34.11 -6.88
CA LEU A 523 -8.83 -33.94 -8.24
C LEU A 523 -7.98 -34.65 -9.30
N GLU A 524 -6.65 -34.56 -9.22
CA GLU A 524 -5.69 -35.22 -10.13
C GLU A 524 -5.75 -36.76 -10.10
N GLN A 525 -6.30 -37.33 -9.02
CA GLN A 525 -6.42 -38.77 -8.77
C GLN A 525 -7.82 -39.30 -9.05
N MET A 526 -8.80 -38.41 -9.32
CA MET A 526 -10.15 -38.80 -9.68
C MET A 526 -10.18 -39.27 -11.13
N GLY A 527 -11.01 -40.30 -11.42
CA GLY A 527 -11.24 -40.80 -12.76
C GLY A 527 -12.20 -39.89 -13.53
N SER A 528 -12.32 -40.04 -14.82
CA SER A 528 -13.24 -39.42 -15.78
C SER A 528 -13.30 -37.89 -15.86
N GLY A 529 -13.46 -37.37 -17.08
CA GLY A 529 -13.63 -35.93 -17.34
C GLY A 529 -14.89 -35.34 -16.70
N ASP A 530 -15.93 -36.14 -16.54
CA ASP A 530 -17.18 -35.76 -15.89
C ASP A 530 -16.97 -35.37 -14.42
N ASN A 531 -16.22 -36.15 -13.67
CA ASN A 531 -15.86 -35.80 -12.29
C ASN A 531 -15.00 -34.52 -12.21
N TRP A 532 -14.08 -34.31 -13.16
CA TRP A 532 -13.28 -33.08 -13.16
C TRP A 532 -14.16 -31.87 -13.41
N VAL A 533 -15.01 -31.89 -14.45
CA VAL A 533 -15.97 -30.81 -14.73
C VAL A 533 -16.89 -30.57 -13.53
N GLY A 534 -17.46 -31.64 -12.96
CA GLY A 534 -18.32 -31.57 -11.79
C GLY A 534 -17.60 -30.89 -10.62
N CYS A 535 -16.36 -31.29 -10.31
CA CYS A 535 -15.53 -30.68 -9.25
C CYS A 535 -15.25 -29.19 -9.48
N HIS A 536 -14.97 -28.77 -10.72
CA HIS A 536 -14.81 -27.37 -11.07
C HIS A 536 -16.09 -26.58 -10.79
N ILE A 537 -17.22 -27.08 -11.28
CA ILE A 537 -18.52 -26.44 -11.16
C ILE A 537 -18.93 -26.29 -9.69
N ILE A 538 -18.92 -27.41 -8.92
CA ILE A 538 -19.32 -27.32 -7.51
C ILE A 538 -18.44 -26.39 -6.70
N THR A 539 -17.14 -26.34 -7.01
CA THR A 539 -16.20 -25.45 -6.32
C THR A 539 -16.53 -23.99 -6.59
N HIS A 540 -16.69 -23.59 -7.86
CA HIS A 540 -16.95 -22.19 -8.20
C HIS A 540 -18.35 -21.76 -7.76
N VAL A 541 -19.35 -22.62 -7.88
CA VAL A 541 -20.71 -22.35 -7.38
C VAL A 541 -20.72 -22.18 -5.85
N ALA A 542 -20.02 -23.07 -5.12
CA ALA A 542 -19.91 -22.97 -3.66
C ALA A 542 -19.15 -21.71 -3.22
N LEU A 543 -18.07 -21.34 -3.92
CA LEU A 543 -17.34 -20.11 -3.66
C LEU A 543 -18.20 -18.87 -3.91
N HIS A 544 -18.91 -18.78 -5.03
CA HIS A 544 -19.80 -17.65 -5.34
C HIS A 544 -20.94 -17.53 -4.33
N LEU A 545 -21.55 -18.65 -3.90
CA LEU A 545 -22.54 -18.64 -2.83
C LEU A 545 -21.94 -18.10 -1.52
N TRP A 546 -20.77 -18.59 -1.13
CA TRP A 546 -20.07 -18.11 0.07
C TRP A 546 -19.72 -16.64 -0.01
N PHE A 547 -19.14 -16.15 -1.12
CA PHE A 547 -18.80 -14.75 -1.34
C PHE A 547 -20.04 -13.86 -1.20
N ARG A 548 -21.18 -14.31 -1.73
CA ARG A 548 -22.44 -13.59 -1.62
C ARG A 548 -22.97 -13.56 -0.18
N ILE A 549 -22.99 -14.69 0.52
CA ILE A 549 -23.43 -14.77 1.93
C ILE A 549 -22.57 -13.83 2.80
N ARG A 550 -21.29 -13.75 2.52
CA ARG A 550 -20.34 -12.93 3.26
C ARG A 550 -20.18 -11.52 2.68
N ASN A 551 -20.95 -11.16 1.67
CA ASN A 551 -20.90 -9.87 0.96
C ASN A 551 -19.45 -9.48 0.56
N ARG A 552 -18.74 -10.46 -0.05
CA ARG A 552 -17.33 -10.25 -0.44
C ARG A 552 -17.22 -9.52 -1.77
N PRO A 553 -16.11 -8.75 -1.98
CA PRO A 553 -15.89 -7.92 -3.15
C PRO A 553 -15.48 -8.76 -4.38
N ILE A 554 -16.34 -9.64 -4.81
CA ILE A 554 -16.23 -10.49 -6.00
C ILE A 554 -17.39 -10.18 -6.93
N PRO A 555 -17.17 -10.06 -8.26
CA PRO A 555 -18.28 -9.96 -9.21
C PRO A 555 -19.25 -11.13 -9.06
N ALA A 556 -20.55 -10.86 -9.11
CA ALA A 556 -21.59 -11.88 -8.87
C ALA A 556 -21.98 -12.63 -10.16
N PHE A 557 -21.03 -12.91 -11.03
CA PHE A 557 -21.22 -13.71 -12.21
C PHE A 557 -20.15 -14.80 -12.35
N LEU A 558 -20.54 -15.93 -12.91
CA LEU A 558 -19.69 -17.07 -13.25
C LEU A 558 -19.91 -17.43 -14.71
N ILE A 559 -18.85 -17.53 -15.50
CA ILE A 559 -18.92 -17.90 -16.91
C ILE A 559 -18.25 -19.27 -17.10
N LEU A 560 -19.00 -20.18 -17.68
CA LEU A 560 -18.59 -21.57 -17.95
C LEU A 560 -18.57 -21.81 -19.47
N ASP A 561 -17.42 -22.22 -20.01
CA ASP A 561 -17.29 -22.57 -21.43
C ASP A 561 -17.28 -24.09 -21.61
N GLN A 562 -18.31 -24.60 -22.28
CA GLN A 562 -18.55 -25.98 -22.65
C GLN A 562 -18.49 -26.99 -21.47
N PRO A 563 -19.29 -26.79 -20.42
CA PRO A 563 -19.36 -27.75 -19.31
C PRO A 563 -19.87 -29.11 -19.72
N SER A 564 -20.60 -29.25 -20.84
CA SER A 564 -21.04 -30.54 -21.35
C SER A 564 -19.96 -31.33 -22.11
N LYS A 565 -18.76 -30.76 -22.32
CA LYS A 565 -17.69 -31.34 -23.14
C LYS A 565 -17.28 -32.75 -22.70
N ALA A 566 -17.33 -33.04 -21.41
CA ALA A 566 -16.99 -34.38 -20.89
C ALA A 566 -17.94 -35.49 -21.35
N HIS A 567 -19.19 -35.12 -21.65
CA HIS A 567 -20.23 -36.04 -22.08
C HIS A 567 -20.36 -36.15 -23.61
N TYR A 568 -19.79 -35.18 -24.33
CA TYR A 568 -19.76 -35.16 -25.79
C TYR A 568 -18.31 -35.13 -26.29
N PRO A 569 -17.58 -36.26 -26.27
CA PRO A 569 -16.21 -36.32 -26.80
C PRO A 569 -16.24 -36.22 -28.32
N VAL A 570 -15.80 -35.13 -28.87
CA VAL A 570 -16.01 -34.69 -30.25
C VAL A 570 -14.93 -35.11 -31.22
N SER A 571 -15.36 -35.58 -32.39
CA SER A 571 -14.80 -35.21 -33.69
C SER A 571 -15.89 -34.43 -34.46
N ASP A 572 -15.55 -33.27 -35.00
CA ASP A 572 -16.42 -32.20 -35.55
C ASP A 572 -17.43 -32.63 -36.65
N ASP A 573 -17.34 -33.84 -37.21
CA ASP A 573 -18.09 -34.27 -38.39
C ASP A 573 -19.17 -35.36 -38.14
N GLN A 574 -19.39 -35.82 -36.90
CA GLN A 574 -20.28 -36.96 -36.62
C GLN A 574 -21.41 -36.73 -35.59
N LEU A 575 -21.60 -35.50 -35.09
CA LEU A 575 -22.59 -35.18 -34.05
C LEU A 575 -24.05 -35.40 -34.48
N ASP A 576 -24.36 -35.40 -35.77
CA ASP A 576 -25.74 -35.60 -36.28
C ASP A 576 -26.16 -37.06 -36.38
N GLN A 577 -25.32 -38.06 -36.09
CA GLN A 577 -25.62 -39.47 -36.35
C GLN A 577 -25.41 -40.46 -35.20
N LEU A 578 -24.83 -40.03 -34.07
CA LEU A 578 -24.74 -40.89 -32.90
C LEU A 578 -25.88 -40.56 -31.92
N ALA A 579 -26.75 -41.52 -31.68
CA ALA A 579 -27.62 -41.49 -30.51
C ALA A 579 -26.68 -41.42 -29.29
N VAL A 580 -26.56 -40.23 -28.66
CA VAL A 580 -25.93 -40.07 -27.36
C VAL A 580 -26.55 -41.11 -26.43
N GLU A 581 -25.74 -41.91 -25.74
CA GLU A 581 -26.26 -42.88 -24.80
C GLU A 581 -27.16 -42.12 -23.79
N ASP A 582 -28.29 -42.75 -23.44
CA ASP A 582 -29.37 -42.10 -22.67
C ASP A 582 -28.86 -41.57 -21.29
N ASP A 583 -27.77 -42.14 -20.77
CA ASP A 583 -27.14 -41.76 -19.49
C ASP A 583 -26.27 -40.52 -19.60
N ASP A 584 -25.53 -40.32 -20.70
CA ASP A 584 -24.72 -39.09 -20.93
C ASP A 584 -25.63 -37.86 -21.05
N ARG A 585 -26.73 -38.00 -21.78
CA ARG A 585 -27.73 -36.94 -21.89
C ARG A 585 -28.38 -36.61 -20.54
N LYS A 586 -28.70 -37.62 -19.72
CA LYS A 586 -29.23 -37.38 -18.36
C LYS A 586 -28.24 -36.61 -17.50
N SER A 587 -26.94 -36.92 -17.61
CA SER A 587 -25.89 -36.22 -16.88
C SER A 587 -25.77 -34.75 -17.32
N VAL A 588 -25.87 -34.47 -18.63
CA VAL A 588 -25.91 -33.09 -19.15
C VAL A 588 -27.15 -32.35 -18.62
N VAL A 589 -28.33 -32.93 -18.72
CA VAL A 589 -29.57 -32.31 -18.21
C VAL A 589 -29.46 -32.06 -16.70
N ARG A 590 -28.92 -33.01 -15.94
CA ARG A 590 -28.70 -32.87 -14.49
C ARG A 590 -27.76 -31.70 -14.19
N LEU A 591 -26.64 -31.59 -14.92
CA LEU A 591 -25.66 -30.52 -14.78
C LEU A 591 -26.29 -29.16 -15.04
N PHE A 592 -26.99 -29.00 -16.17
CA PHE A 592 -27.62 -27.71 -16.50
C PHE A 592 -28.79 -27.39 -15.54
N HIS A 593 -29.55 -28.38 -15.10
CA HIS A 593 -30.61 -28.20 -14.11
C HIS A 593 -30.02 -27.73 -12.77
N PHE A 594 -28.91 -28.32 -12.32
CA PHE A 594 -28.17 -27.88 -11.14
C PHE A 594 -27.76 -26.42 -11.28
N LEU A 595 -27.14 -26.02 -12.40
CA LEU A 595 -26.73 -24.64 -12.64
C LEU A 595 -27.92 -23.68 -12.63
N TRP A 596 -29.04 -24.06 -13.25
CA TRP A 596 -30.27 -23.26 -13.25
C TRP A 596 -30.87 -23.11 -11.84
N GLU A 597 -30.93 -24.20 -11.09
CA GLU A 597 -31.44 -24.18 -9.72
C GLU A 597 -30.58 -23.32 -8.83
N ARG A 598 -29.24 -23.47 -8.89
CA ARG A 598 -28.31 -22.65 -8.09
C ARG A 598 -28.37 -21.19 -8.49
N ALA A 599 -28.31 -20.87 -9.76
CA ALA A 599 -28.41 -19.50 -10.24
C ALA A 599 -29.72 -18.80 -9.79
N THR A 600 -30.84 -19.54 -9.83
CA THR A 600 -32.16 -19.02 -9.44
C THR A 600 -32.30 -18.86 -7.93
N ARG A 601 -31.92 -19.89 -7.17
CA ARG A 601 -32.10 -19.96 -5.71
C ARG A 601 -31.09 -19.08 -4.97
N ASP A 602 -29.84 -19.20 -5.38
CA ASP A 602 -28.74 -18.52 -4.70
C ASP A 602 -28.55 -17.08 -5.22
N GLY A 603 -29.21 -16.75 -6.34
CA GLY A 603 -29.41 -15.39 -6.85
C GLY A 603 -28.12 -14.74 -7.34
N PHE A 604 -27.17 -15.46 -7.89
CA PHE A 604 -26.06 -14.93 -8.66
C PHE A 604 -26.19 -15.31 -10.14
N GLN A 605 -25.43 -14.66 -10.99
CA GLN A 605 -25.52 -14.83 -12.43
C GLN A 605 -24.59 -15.97 -12.88
N ILE A 606 -25.16 -16.95 -13.62
CA ILE A 606 -24.37 -17.96 -14.32
C ILE A 606 -24.57 -17.77 -15.83
N ILE A 607 -23.48 -17.69 -16.56
CA ILE A 607 -23.48 -17.62 -18.03
C ILE A 607 -22.80 -18.89 -18.54
N VAL A 608 -23.52 -19.66 -19.33
CA VAL A 608 -23.01 -20.90 -19.94
C VAL A 608 -22.94 -20.72 -21.44
N VAL A 609 -21.79 -21.08 -21.98
CA VAL A 609 -21.55 -21.16 -23.42
C VAL A 609 -21.35 -22.61 -23.79
N ASP A 610 -22.26 -23.21 -24.59
CA ASP A 610 -22.24 -24.64 -24.83
C ASP A 610 -22.76 -25.02 -26.23
N HIS A 611 -22.72 -26.28 -26.53
CA HIS A 611 -23.36 -26.90 -27.71
C HIS A 611 -24.74 -27.52 -27.38
N ALA A 612 -24.98 -27.82 -26.09
CA ALA A 612 -26.23 -28.42 -25.63
C ALA A 612 -27.46 -27.56 -25.98
N ASP A 613 -28.54 -28.21 -26.37
CA ASP A 613 -29.82 -27.56 -26.68
C ASP A 613 -30.95 -28.52 -26.25
N GLU A 614 -31.33 -28.44 -24.98
CA GLU A 614 -32.29 -29.32 -24.37
C GLU A 614 -33.71 -28.76 -24.48
N ALA A 615 -34.71 -29.62 -24.59
CA ALA A 615 -36.09 -29.23 -24.88
C ALA A 615 -36.88 -28.73 -23.66
N GLU A 616 -36.33 -28.86 -22.45
CA GLU A 616 -36.97 -28.48 -21.19
C GLU A 616 -37.25 -26.99 -21.11
N ASP A 617 -38.42 -26.59 -20.63
CA ASP A 617 -38.87 -25.20 -20.55
C ASP A 617 -37.89 -24.31 -19.77
N TRP A 618 -37.32 -24.79 -18.66
CA TRP A 618 -36.34 -24.06 -17.86
C TRP A 618 -35.04 -23.80 -18.64
N PHE A 619 -34.60 -24.74 -19.47
CA PHE A 619 -33.45 -24.59 -20.34
C PHE A 619 -33.75 -23.57 -21.45
N GLN A 620 -34.86 -23.75 -22.16
CA GLN A 620 -35.26 -22.88 -23.27
C GLN A 620 -35.47 -21.41 -22.82
N THR A 621 -36.05 -21.22 -21.65
CA THR A 621 -36.18 -19.86 -21.08
C THR A 621 -34.84 -19.26 -20.63
N SER A 622 -33.81 -20.08 -20.43
CA SER A 622 -32.45 -19.65 -20.07
C SER A 622 -31.60 -19.32 -21.30
N VAL A 623 -31.99 -19.76 -22.50
CA VAL A 623 -31.25 -19.45 -23.75
C VAL A 623 -31.45 -18.00 -24.12
N VAL A 624 -30.34 -17.26 -24.16
CA VAL A 624 -30.30 -15.83 -24.54
C VAL A 624 -29.86 -15.63 -25.99
N GLU A 625 -29.02 -16.54 -26.50
CA GLU A 625 -28.54 -16.55 -27.89
C GLU A 625 -28.47 -17.99 -28.43
N ARG A 626 -28.80 -18.11 -29.71
CA ARG A 626 -28.72 -19.38 -30.44
C ARG A 626 -27.94 -19.19 -31.72
N TRP A 627 -26.73 -19.75 -31.75
CA TRP A 627 -25.79 -19.57 -32.86
C TRP A 627 -25.76 -20.80 -33.75
N ARG A 628 -26.79 -20.90 -34.62
CA ARG A 628 -26.96 -21.95 -35.62
C ARG A 628 -27.41 -21.34 -36.93
N GLY A 629 -27.19 -22.04 -38.04
CA GLY A 629 -27.68 -21.65 -39.36
C GLY A 629 -27.11 -20.31 -39.86
N GLY A 630 -25.87 -20.03 -39.60
CA GLY A 630 -25.19 -18.77 -39.99
C GLY A 630 -25.18 -17.69 -38.91
N ASN A 631 -25.97 -17.81 -37.85
CA ASN A 631 -25.90 -16.88 -36.72
C ASN A 631 -24.67 -17.17 -35.85
N LYS A 632 -23.84 -16.15 -35.57
CA LYS A 632 -22.59 -16.27 -34.83
C LYS A 632 -22.20 -14.94 -34.16
N LEU A 633 -21.11 -14.94 -33.40
CA LEU A 633 -20.62 -13.74 -32.72
C LEU A 633 -20.32 -12.62 -33.72
N ILE A 634 -19.58 -12.91 -34.77
CA ILE A 634 -19.18 -11.93 -35.80
C ILE A 634 -19.93 -12.23 -37.09
N PRO A 635 -20.82 -11.35 -37.57
CA PRO A 635 -21.51 -11.46 -38.84
C PRO A 635 -20.53 -11.61 -40.03
N ASP A 636 -20.94 -12.36 -41.05
CA ASP A 636 -20.09 -12.60 -42.23
C ASP A 636 -19.90 -11.33 -43.06
N GLU A 637 -20.89 -10.47 -43.06
CA GLU A 637 -20.93 -9.20 -43.79
C GLU A 637 -20.00 -8.13 -43.24
N TRP A 638 -19.54 -8.24 -42.00
CA TRP A 638 -18.62 -7.26 -41.42
C TRP A 638 -17.30 -7.17 -42.20
N PRO A 639 -16.79 -5.94 -42.47
CA PRO A 639 -15.54 -5.76 -43.18
C PRO A 639 -14.34 -6.22 -42.36
N GLU A 640 -13.29 -6.63 -43.05
CA GLU A 640 -11.96 -6.79 -42.45
C GLU A 640 -11.28 -5.43 -42.38
N GLY A 641 -10.65 -5.09 -41.23
CA GLY A 641 -9.96 -3.83 -41.00
C GLY A 641 -8.46 -3.90 -41.23
#